data_ce9ae5321312a54b890d73054d6449f9
#
_entry.id   ce9ae5321312a54b890d73054d6449f9
#
_cell.length_a   1.000
_cell.length_b   1.000
_cell.length_c   1.000
_cell.angle_alpha   90.00
_cell.angle_beta   90.00
_cell.angle_gamma   90.00
#
_symmetry.space_group_name_H-M   'P 1'
#
loop_
_entity.id
_entity.type
_entity.pdbx_description
1 polymer ?
#
loop_
_entity_poly.entity_id
_entity_poly.type
_entity_poly.pdbx_seq_one_letter_code
_entity_poly.pdbx_strand_id
1 'polypeptide(L)'
;MQDVPLIPLKVLLGNPLHSSAKVSPDGRYISYLRPSPDKDVLNVWVRSRQAAGGAAGADDVMVTHDTHRGVRLYEWAEDSKHIIFLQDVGGDEDWHLYAQAVDSSSLSRDLTPFKGVRAENIITDPHHPAEVLVGLNKRDPRCFDMHRLNISTGELQLDTENPGDVVAWYADADFQVRAALAMNPSNGSKTLRVRQGPDAAWSDLITWPQEEEGRVVCFAKDGRSIYVTSSLGRDTTELQLLSTDPAAAPAAAAEALQDMPARGAVAAIQRQTSGVAAAAAEGAGSGPASSSSDPAVLSSLASSEKCDVGEVMVDRLQRLPLAVGFNYLRQEWQVLDPSLQADFQLLLSFKGADADLSVEARSLDGSVWLVAYSRDDAATEYCVYDRSAAAAGVGAAGALQFLFMNRPELSSYQLGRRHPVLLQARDGVTLPSYLTLPPLPSIPKSLLAPNPEPSGPGAQGWGSVSGLQLPLVLFVHGGPWARDGWGLDSTAQWFANRGYAVLQVNYRASSGFGKRFLHLGDGQWGVGTMQHDLSDAVAWAIGAGIADKERVAIYGGSYGGYACLAGLAFTPELYCCGVDIVGPSHVRTLLGTIPAYWAPMKRMLVDRIGNAEGDDALNRRISPLYHAAAMRAPLIIAQGANDPRVKRAESDQIYNALKGKGLEVQYFLYEDEGHGFARPPNRLDFCSRVDHFLAKHLGGRTEPPLKMQDTSVVALHEYKSLDDYKPPGAAAAAAAAGAGDSSAEGGRAAAVAAAAAAVAGAAVAGAKHGGSSSSGSGAMGLGQKVGLAVGVPAAVLAGAAVVVVAVLRGLSPRR
;
A
#
# COMPACT_ATOMS: atom_id res chain seq x y z
N MET A 1 -30.22 -13.34 -10.02
CA MET A 1 -29.75 -12.37 -8.99
C MET A 1 -30.73 -12.21 -7.81
N GLN A 2 -32.03 -12.32 -8.00
CA GLN A 2 -33.00 -12.14 -6.88
C GLN A 2 -32.84 -13.19 -5.76
N ASP A 3 -32.30 -14.36 -6.06
CA ASP A 3 -32.11 -15.45 -5.09
C ASP A 3 -30.78 -15.41 -4.33
N VAL A 4 -29.85 -14.49 -4.68
CA VAL A 4 -28.59 -14.35 -3.96
C VAL A 4 -28.74 -13.29 -2.88
N PRO A 5 -28.49 -13.59 -1.59
CA PRO A 5 -28.61 -12.61 -0.51
C PRO A 5 -27.73 -11.38 -0.75
N LEU A 6 -28.24 -10.18 -0.40
CA LEU A 6 -27.41 -8.99 -0.31
C LEU A 6 -26.43 -9.15 0.85
N ILE A 7 -25.17 -8.87 0.59
CA ILE A 7 -24.14 -8.82 1.64
C ILE A 7 -24.17 -7.40 2.20
N PRO A 8 -24.37 -7.22 3.49
CA PRO A 8 -24.35 -5.90 4.12
C PRO A 8 -23.00 -5.20 3.89
N LEU A 9 -23.01 -3.90 3.61
CA LEU A 9 -21.80 -3.09 3.46
C LEU A 9 -20.86 -3.23 4.67
N LYS A 10 -21.43 -3.32 5.87
CA LYS A 10 -20.64 -3.52 7.09
C LYS A 10 -19.83 -4.82 7.06
N VAL A 11 -20.38 -5.90 6.50
CA VAL A 11 -19.71 -7.21 6.40
C VAL A 11 -18.55 -7.16 5.40
N LEU A 12 -18.71 -6.46 4.28
CA LEU A 12 -17.67 -6.33 3.25
C LEU A 12 -16.65 -5.23 3.58
N LEU A 13 -17.12 -4.06 3.99
CA LEU A 13 -16.35 -2.82 4.04
C LEU A 13 -16.13 -2.30 5.46
N GLY A 14 -16.77 -2.85 6.49
CA GLY A 14 -16.46 -2.62 7.89
C GLY A 14 -15.07 -3.16 8.26
N ASN A 15 -14.65 -2.96 9.50
CA ASN A 15 -13.42 -3.58 9.97
C ASN A 15 -13.53 -5.11 9.91
N PRO A 16 -12.48 -5.83 9.46
CA PRO A 16 -12.46 -7.30 9.57
C PRO A 16 -12.44 -7.72 11.04
N LEU A 17 -13.01 -8.88 11.34
CA LEU A 17 -13.00 -9.43 12.70
C LEU A 17 -11.56 -9.70 13.16
N HIS A 18 -10.69 -10.14 12.24
CA HIS A 18 -9.26 -10.33 12.49
C HIS A 18 -8.46 -9.92 11.26
N SER A 19 -7.29 -9.30 11.46
CA SER A 19 -6.37 -8.98 10.37
C SER A 19 -4.93 -8.79 10.87
N SER A 20 -3.99 -8.72 9.95
CA SER A 20 -2.57 -8.41 10.23
C SER A 20 -1.99 -9.28 11.36
N ALA A 21 -2.25 -10.58 11.29
CA ALA A 21 -1.78 -11.50 12.31
C ALA A 21 -0.25 -11.63 12.27
N LYS A 22 0.37 -11.78 13.45
CA LYS A 22 1.82 -11.91 13.62
C LYS A 22 2.13 -12.91 14.74
N VAL A 23 3.33 -13.47 14.71
CA VAL A 23 3.89 -14.26 15.79
C VAL A 23 5.00 -13.47 16.49
N SER A 24 5.09 -13.58 17.83
CA SER A 24 6.17 -12.95 18.59
C SER A 24 7.53 -13.53 18.17
N PRO A 25 8.64 -12.77 18.28
CA PRO A 25 9.97 -13.26 17.97
C PRO A 25 10.31 -14.61 18.62
N ASP A 26 9.93 -14.82 19.88
CA ASP A 26 10.15 -16.05 20.64
C ASP A 26 9.12 -17.18 20.35
N GLY A 27 8.17 -16.93 19.45
CA GLY A 27 7.16 -17.93 19.07
C GLY A 27 6.06 -18.23 20.08
N ARG A 28 6.03 -17.54 21.25
CA ARG A 28 5.09 -17.84 22.35
C ARG A 28 3.71 -17.21 22.18
N TYR A 29 3.63 -16.10 21.46
CA TYR A 29 2.41 -15.33 21.30
C TYR A 29 2.04 -15.16 19.84
N ILE A 30 0.72 -15.06 19.59
CA ILE A 30 0.14 -14.61 18.33
C ILE A 30 -0.57 -13.31 18.62
N SER A 31 -0.34 -12.29 17.78
CA SER A 31 -1.06 -11.03 17.82
C SER A 31 -1.81 -10.78 16.52
N TYR A 32 -2.84 -9.96 16.58
CA TYR A 32 -3.63 -9.56 15.41
C TYR A 32 -4.42 -8.29 15.71
N LEU A 33 -4.84 -7.60 14.66
CA LEU A 33 -5.79 -6.51 14.77
C LEU A 33 -7.22 -7.08 14.85
N ARG A 34 -7.98 -6.58 15.81
CA ARG A 34 -9.40 -6.88 15.99
C ARG A 34 -10.12 -5.64 16.49
N PRO A 35 -11.40 -5.40 16.09
CA PRO A 35 -12.20 -4.30 16.62
C PRO A 35 -12.39 -4.40 18.14
N SER A 36 -12.37 -3.25 18.83
CA SER A 36 -12.80 -3.16 20.22
C SER A 36 -14.30 -3.49 20.33
N PRO A 37 -14.76 -4.13 21.44
CA PRO A 37 -16.15 -4.56 21.58
C PRO A 37 -17.17 -3.41 21.57
N ASP A 38 -16.76 -2.23 22.03
CA ASP A 38 -17.64 -1.09 22.29
C ASP A 38 -17.70 -0.08 21.12
N LYS A 39 -16.63 0.04 20.31
CA LYS A 39 -16.50 1.12 19.31
C LYS A 39 -16.17 0.71 17.89
N ASP A 40 -16.02 -0.57 17.60
CA ASP A 40 -15.61 -1.08 16.27
C ASP A 40 -14.29 -0.42 15.77
N VAL A 41 -13.35 -0.15 16.70
CA VAL A 41 -12.06 0.46 16.44
C VAL A 41 -10.97 -0.61 16.53
N LEU A 42 -10.13 -0.75 15.50
CA LEU A 42 -9.08 -1.75 15.47
C LEU A 42 -8.03 -1.52 16.57
N ASN A 43 -7.77 -2.55 17.33
CA ASN A 43 -6.75 -2.60 18.35
C ASN A 43 -5.93 -3.87 18.22
N VAL A 44 -4.72 -3.90 18.78
CA VAL A 44 -3.89 -5.08 18.84
C VAL A 44 -4.36 -5.98 19.95
N TRP A 45 -4.62 -7.23 19.63
CA TRP A 45 -4.95 -8.31 20.54
C TRP A 45 -3.82 -9.33 20.56
N VAL A 46 -3.56 -9.92 21.69
CA VAL A 46 -2.51 -10.92 21.90
C VAL A 46 -3.09 -12.17 22.54
N ARG A 47 -2.65 -13.34 22.07
CA ARG A 47 -2.99 -14.66 22.59
C ARG A 47 -1.72 -15.46 22.86
N SER A 48 -1.67 -16.20 23.98
CA SER A 48 -0.64 -17.21 24.21
C SER A 48 -0.87 -18.43 23.30
N ARG A 49 0.20 -18.90 22.65
CA ARG A 49 0.15 -20.12 21.84
C ARG A 49 -0.08 -21.40 22.67
N GLN A 50 0.34 -21.43 23.94
CA GLN A 50 0.14 -22.56 24.86
C GLN A 50 -1.32 -22.73 25.29
N ALA A 51 -2.13 -21.67 25.22
CA ALA A 51 -3.57 -21.70 25.48
C ALA A 51 -4.39 -22.29 24.31
N ALA A 52 -3.75 -22.80 23.28
CA ALA A 52 -4.32 -23.14 21.98
C ALA A 52 -5.09 -24.47 21.93
N GLY A 53 -5.80 -24.85 22.97
CA GLY A 53 -6.83 -25.89 22.91
C GLY A 53 -8.27 -25.36 22.84
N GLY A 54 -8.45 -24.03 22.92
CA GLY A 54 -9.77 -23.37 22.94
C GLY A 54 -10.08 -22.62 21.65
N ALA A 55 -11.38 -22.49 21.34
CA ALA A 55 -11.88 -21.65 20.26
C ALA A 55 -11.33 -20.22 20.37
N ALA A 56 -11.07 -19.56 19.24
CA ALA A 56 -10.62 -18.16 19.21
C ALA A 56 -11.54 -17.28 20.07
N GLY A 57 -10.97 -16.60 21.07
CA GLY A 57 -11.68 -15.56 21.81
C GLY A 57 -11.63 -15.63 23.34
N ALA A 58 -11.45 -16.80 23.98
CA ALA A 58 -11.57 -16.90 25.45
C ALA A 58 -10.34 -16.35 26.21
N ASP A 59 -9.14 -16.42 25.59
CA ASP A 59 -7.86 -16.03 26.22
C ASP A 59 -7.18 -14.84 25.50
N ASP A 60 -7.93 -14.13 24.63
CA ASP A 60 -7.42 -13.00 23.88
C ASP A 60 -7.41 -11.74 24.74
N VAL A 61 -6.29 -11.07 24.83
CA VAL A 61 -6.12 -9.81 25.58
C VAL A 61 -5.95 -8.66 24.61
N MET A 62 -6.82 -7.63 24.72
CA MET A 62 -6.64 -6.37 24.02
C MET A 62 -5.53 -5.58 24.70
N VAL A 63 -4.41 -5.34 23.97
CA VAL A 63 -3.23 -4.67 24.55
C VAL A 63 -3.13 -3.20 24.20
N THR A 64 -3.70 -2.76 23.07
CA THR A 64 -3.84 -1.34 22.75
C THR A 64 -5.28 -0.88 22.93
N HIS A 65 -5.50 0.41 23.21
CA HIS A 65 -6.80 0.93 23.63
C HIS A 65 -7.17 2.22 22.88
N ASP A 66 -6.94 2.24 21.55
CA ASP A 66 -7.45 3.35 20.75
C ASP A 66 -8.97 3.27 20.65
N THR A 67 -9.60 4.44 20.80
CA THR A 67 -11.05 4.57 20.82
C THR A 67 -11.62 5.33 19.63
N HIS A 68 -10.77 5.69 18.68
CA HIS A 68 -11.22 6.56 17.60
C HIS A 68 -10.94 6.04 16.19
N ARG A 69 -9.69 5.80 15.82
CA ARG A 69 -9.32 5.42 14.43
C ARG A 69 -8.66 4.05 14.33
N GLY A 70 -8.08 3.60 15.39
CA GLY A 70 -7.52 2.28 15.53
C GLY A 70 -6.05 2.19 15.12
N VAL A 71 -5.41 1.18 15.63
CA VAL A 71 -4.09 0.76 15.22
C VAL A 71 -4.20 0.05 13.87
N ARG A 72 -3.27 0.33 12.95
CA ARG A 72 -3.29 -0.24 11.60
C ARG A 72 -2.00 -0.94 11.22
N LEU A 73 -0.90 -0.34 11.63
CA LEU A 73 0.44 -0.85 11.42
C LEU A 73 1.06 -1.07 12.77
N TYR A 74 1.41 -2.30 13.07
CA TYR A 74 2.12 -2.65 14.29
C TYR A 74 3.11 -3.77 14.02
N GLU A 75 4.11 -3.88 14.89
CA GLU A 75 5.08 -4.96 14.91
C GLU A 75 5.34 -5.40 16.35
N TRP A 76 5.86 -6.60 16.51
CA TRP A 76 6.51 -6.99 17.74
C TRP A 76 7.87 -6.29 17.85
N ALA A 77 8.19 -5.76 19.01
CA ALA A 77 9.58 -5.48 19.34
C ALA A 77 10.33 -6.82 19.51
N GLU A 78 11.63 -6.79 19.31
CA GLU A 78 12.45 -8.01 19.35
C GLU A 78 12.53 -8.64 20.73
N ASP A 79 12.16 -7.92 21.78
CA ASP A 79 12.10 -8.40 23.16
C ASP A 79 10.90 -9.33 23.43
N SER A 80 9.99 -9.52 22.47
CA SER A 80 8.75 -10.29 22.62
C SER A 80 7.84 -9.82 23.76
N LYS A 81 8.04 -8.61 24.27
CA LYS A 81 7.28 -8.02 25.39
C LYS A 81 6.54 -6.76 24.99
N HIS A 82 6.96 -6.09 23.93
CA HIS A 82 6.33 -4.86 23.48
C HIS A 82 5.78 -5.00 22.06
N ILE A 83 4.65 -4.37 21.85
CA ILE A 83 4.12 -4.03 20.53
C ILE A 83 4.53 -2.60 20.22
N ILE A 84 5.12 -2.37 19.06
CA ILE A 84 5.39 -1.03 18.51
C ILE A 84 4.43 -0.76 17.36
N PHE A 85 3.95 0.47 17.25
CA PHE A 85 3.00 0.84 16.20
C PHE A 85 3.09 2.33 15.84
N LEU A 86 2.60 2.64 14.64
CA LEU A 86 2.54 4.02 14.14
C LEU A 86 1.10 4.54 14.21
N GLN A 87 0.95 5.80 14.61
CA GLN A 87 -0.33 6.48 14.65
C GLN A 87 -0.16 7.98 14.32
N ASP A 88 -1.10 8.53 13.55
CA ASP A 88 -1.18 9.94 13.18
C ASP A 88 -2.39 10.63 13.83
N VAL A 89 -2.53 11.93 13.64
CA VAL A 89 -3.63 12.71 14.17
C VAL A 89 -4.45 13.34 13.05
N GLY A 90 -5.74 13.04 12.97
CA GLY A 90 -6.63 13.71 12.01
C GLY A 90 -6.41 13.35 10.53
N GLY A 91 -5.50 12.42 10.20
CA GLY A 91 -5.13 12.11 8.81
C GLY A 91 -4.03 13.01 8.27
N ASP A 92 -3.29 13.70 9.15
CA ASP A 92 -2.18 14.59 8.82
C ASP A 92 -0.93 13.85 8.34
N GLU A 93 -0.87 12.53 8.57
CA GLU A 93 0.27 11.66 8.31
C GLU A 93 1.57 12.03 9.07
N ASP A 94 1.51 12.85 10.08
CA ASP A 94 2.60 13.06 11.03
C ASP A 94 2.61 11.87 12.00
N TRP A 95 3.15 10.74 11.51
CA TRP A 95 3.15 9.47 12.23
C TRP A 95 4.07 9.50 13.42
N HIS A 96 3.56 9.22 14.61
CA HIS A 96 4.36 8.98 15.80
C HIS A 96 4.55 7.49 16.05
N LEU A 97 5.71 7.12 16.58
CA LEU A 97 6.01 5.76 17.03
C LEU A 97 5.56 5.58 18.48
N TYR A 98 4.72 4.59 18.71
CA TYR A 98 4.23 4.18 20.03
C TYR A 98 4.76 2.81 20.42
N ALA A 99 4.88 2.59 21.74
CA ALA A 99 5.11 1.26 22.31
C ALA A 99 4.07 0.92 23.37
N GLN A 100 3.70 -0.36 23.43
CA GLN A 100 2.78 -0.95 24.38
C GLN A 100 3.33 -2.25 24.92
N ALA A 101 3.54 -2.37 26.23
CA ALA A 101 3.88 -3.62 26.88
C ALA A 101 2.66 -4.57 26.90
N VAL A 102 2.86 -5.83 26.53
CA VAL A 102 1.75 -6.80 26.38
C VAL A 102 1.23 -7.35 27.71
N ASP A 103 1.99 -7.25 28.76
CA ASP A 103 1.64 -7.69 30.13
C ASP A 103 1.16 -6.54 31.03
N SER A 104 1.04 -5.33 30.48
CA SER A 104 0.68 -4.14 31.23
C SER A 104 -0.67 -3.59 30.80
N SER A 105 -1.47 -3.19 31.80
CA SER A 105 -2.73 -2.41 31.60
C SER A 105 -2.46 -0.91 31.43
N SER A 106 -1.21 -0.46 31.38
CA SER A 106 -0.87 0.94 31.15
C SER A 106 -1.24 1.37 29.71
N LEU A 107 -1.46 2.66 29.51
CA LEU A 107 -1.69 3.22 28.20
C LEU A 107 -0.41 3.15 27.36
N SER A 108 -0.59 3.06 26.06
CA SER A 108 0.50 3.09 25.08
C SER A 108 1.31 4.38 25.24
N ARG A 109 2.62 4.24 25.18
CA ARG A 109 3.55 5.37 25.31
C ARG A 109 3.91 5.90 23.91
N ASP A 110 3.73 7.21 23.71
CA ASP A 110 4.31 7.89 22.54
C ASP A 110 5.82 8.05 22.76
N LEU A 111 6.60 7.45 21.86
CA LEU A 111 8.07 7.47 21.90
C LEU A 111 8.66 8.62 21.10
N THR A 112 7.87 9.26 20.21
CA THR A 112 8.28 10.38 19.37
C THR A 112 7.31 11.56 19.45
N PRO A 113 7.05 12.12 20.66
CA PRO A 113 6.02 13.12 20.91
C PRO A 113 6.40 14.51 20.40
N PHE A 114 6.76 14.61 19.12
CA PHE A 114 7.19 15.86 18.49
C PHE A 114 6.14 16.35 17.50
N LYS A 115 5.53 17.48 17.79
CA LYS A 115 4.48 18.06 16.93
C LYS A 115 5.02 18.39 15.54
N GLY A 116 4.32 17.96 14.50
CA GLY A 116 4.69 18.20 13.10
C GLY A 116 5.91 17.40 12.65
N VAL A 117 6.27 16.35 13.40
CA VAL A 117 7.37 15.45 13.07
C VAL A 117 6.80 14.07 12.73
N ARG A 118 7.28 13.53 11.63
CA ARG A 118 6.93 12.20 11.17
C ARG A 118 8.04 11.21 11.51
N ALA A 119 7.65 10.05 12.03
CA ALA A 119 8.52 8.90 12.21
C ALA A 119 8.37 7.95 11.01
N GLU A 120 9.50 7.51 10.45
CA GLU A 120 9.55 6.44 9.44
C GLU A 120 10.90 5.71 9.49
N ASN A 121 11.21 4.81 8.54
CA ASN A 121 12.45 4.04 8.55
C ASN A 121 12.73 3.34 9.91
N ILE A 122 11.72 2.62 10.43
CA ILE A 122 11.87 1.89 11.69
C ILE A 122 12.58 0.57 11.41
N ILE A 123 13.76 0.39 12.01
CA ILE A 123 14.60 -0.81 11.87
C ILE A 123 14.72 -1.47 13.24
N THR A 124 14.50 -2.76 13.30
CA THR A 124 14.69 -3.60 14.49
C THR A 124 15.75 -4.66 14.23
N ASP A 125 16.41 -5.13 15.28
CA ASP A 125 17.40 -6.19 15.18
C ASP A 125 17.25 -7.17 16.35
N PRO A 126 17.24 -8.50 16.10
CA PRO A 126 17.07 -9.53 17.15
C PRO A 126 18.16 -9.52 18.22
N HIS A 127 19.36 -9.02 17.91
CA HIS A 127 20.45 -8.93 18.88
C HIS A 127 20.40 -7.66 19.75
N HIS A 128 19.51 -6.69 19.38
CA HIS A 128 19.30 -5.42 20.08
C HIS A 128 17.82 -5.24 20.47
N PRO A 129 17.24 -6.18 21.25
CA PRO A 129 15.79 -6.28 21.45
C PRO A 129 15.15 -5.11 22.20
N ALA A 130 15.94 -4.28 22.88
CA ALA A 130 15.47 -3.10 23.61
C ALA A 130 15.49 -1.82 22.80
N GLU A 131 16.00 -1.85 21.56
CA GLU A 131 16.26 -0.66 20.76
C GLU A 131 15.58 -0.76 19.38
N VAL A 132 15.29 0.41 18.84
CA VAL A 132 14.91 0.58 17.43
C VAL A 132 15.70 1.75 16.83
N LEU A 133 16.05 1.65 15.55
CA LEU A 133 16.46 2.81 14.78
C LEU A 133 15.22 3.40 14.12
N VAL A 134 15.01 4.71 14.24
CA VAL A 134 13.85 5.41 13.69
C VAL A 134 14.28 6.69 12.98
N GLY A 135 13.81 6.88 11.77
CA GLY A 135 13.99 8.11 11.02
C GLY A 135 12.97 9.17 11.48
N LEU A 136 13.45 10.37 11.81
CA LEU A 136 12.62 11.51 12.19
C LEU A 136 12.97 12.72 11.33
N ASN A 137 11.96 13.39 10.77
CA ASN A 137 12.13 14.62 10.01
C ASN A 137 12.11 15.88 10.90
N LYS A 138 12.66 15.75 12.10
CA LYS A 138 12.65 16.79 13.16
C LYS A 138 13.49 18.01 12.82
N ARG A 139 14.67 17.80 12.20
CA ARG A 139 15.61 18.88 11.83
C ARG A 139 15.16 19.57 10.54
N ASP A 140 14.74 18.80 9.56
CA ASP A 140 14.26 19.27 8.26
C ASP A 140 13.03 18.44 7.84
N PRO A 141 11.88 19.05 7.59
CA PRO A 141 10.66 18.31 7.22
C PRO A 141 10.78 17.53 5.91
N ARG A 142 11.85 17.73 5.13
CA ARG A 142 12.13 17.01 3.88
C ARG A 142 12.97 15.76 4.06
N CYS A 143 13.67 15.61 5.20
CA CYS A 143 14.74 14.63 5.39
C CYS A 143 14.59 13.92 6.74
N PHE A 144 14.87 12.64 6.76
CA PHE A 144 14.78 11.81 7.96
C PHE A 144 16.17 11.49 8.48
N ASP A 145 16.52 12.05 9.62
CA ASP A 145 17.71 11.68 10.37
C ASP A 145 17.45 10.40 11.16
N MET A 146 18.40 9.46 11.20
CA MET A 146 18.26 8.26 11.99
C MET A 146 18.56 8.50 13.45
N HIS A 147 17.71 8.01 14.31
CA HIS A 147 17.84 8.08 15.76
C HIS A 147 17.79 6.68 16.34
N ARG A 148 18.59 6.44 17.35
CA ARG A 148 18.53 5.24 18.19
C ARG A 148 17.59 5.53 19.36
N LEU A 149 16.58 4.68 19.50
CA LEU A 149 15.51 4.84 20.49
C LEU A 149 15.42 3.60 21.36
N ASN A 150 15.53 3.76 22.68
CA ASN A 150 15.27 2.67 23.63
C ASN A 150 13.77 2.58 23.90
N ILE A 151 13.17 1.43 23.61
CA ILE A 151 11.73 1.21 23.69
C ILE A 151 11.21 1.34 25.12
N SER A 152 11.96 0.85 26.12
CA SER A 152 11.55 0.84 27.52
C SER A 152 11.73 2.20 28.20
N THR A 153 12.87 2.86 27.99
CA THR A 153 13.17 4.16 28.63
C THR A 153 12.63 5.34 27.83
N GLY A 154 12.48 5.21 26.51
CA GLY A 154 12.18 6.29 25.57
C GLY A 154 13.35 7.23 25.34
N GLU A 155 14.56 6.83 25.73
CA GLU A 155 15.77 7.59 25.42
C GLU A 155 15.99 7.61 23.91
N LEU A 156 16.14 8.81 23.36
CA LEU A 156 16.31 9.07 21.93
C LEU A 156 17.64 9.78 21.68
N GLN A 157 18.51 9.17 20.88
CA GLN A 157 19.80 9.73 20.51
C GLN A 157 19.92 9.81 18.99
N LEU A 158 20.54 10.88 18.47
CA LEU A 158 20.86 10.98 17.04
C LEU A 158 21.94 9.91 16.72
N ASP A 159 21.65 9.07 15.72
CA ASP A 159 22.56 8.05 15.21
C ASP A 159 23.27 8.53 13.93
N THR A 160 22.51 8.91 12.92
CA THR A 160 23.04 9.31 11.62
C THR A 160 22.22 10.47 11.02
N GLU A 161 22.90 11.58 10.73
CA GLU A 161 22.30 12.75 10.10
C GLU A 161 22.13 12.53 8.59
N ASN A 162 20.98 12.95 8.04
CA ASN A 162 20.70 12.89 6.61
C ASN A 162 21.40 14.07 5.90
N PRO A 163 22.26 13.81 4.89
CA PRO A 163 22.90 14.88 4.13
C PRO A 163 21.93 15.69 3.24
N GLY A 164 20.65 15.28 3.15
CA GLY A 164 19.61 16.00 2.43
C GLY A 164 19.03 15.28 1.22
N ASP A 165 19.57 14.13 0.85
CA ASP A 165 19.18 13.36 -0.34
C ASP A 165 18.88 11.89 -0.07
N VAL A 166 19.06 11.41 1.18
CA VAL A 166 18.80 10.01 1.55
C VAL A 166 17.30 9.80 1.77
N VAL A 167 16.76 8.79 1.10
CA VAL A 167 15.35 8.41 1.16
C VAL A 167 15.10 7.09 1.89
N ALA A 168 16.15 6.30 2.16
CA ALA A 168 16.05 5.10 2.98
C ALA A 168 17.39 4.74 3.62
N TRP A 169 17.34 4.14 4.81
CA TRP A 169 18.48 3.75 5.61
C TRP A 169 18.46 2.24 5.90
N TYR A 170 19.65 1.64 6.02
CA TYR A 170 19.78 0.20 6.29
C TYR A 170 20.90 -0.04 7.32
N ALA A 171 20.61 -0.94 8.27
CA ALA A 171 21.55 -1.38 9.28
C ALA A 171 22.15 -2.75 8.94
N ASP A 172 23.40 -2.95 9.31
CA ASP A 172 24.11 -4.22 9.21
C ASP A 172 23.76 -5.18 10.38
N ALA A 173 24.55 -6.26 10.50
CA ALA A 173 24.34 -7.27 11.53
C ALA A 173 24.74 -6.78 12.95
N ASP A 174 25.55 -5.75 13.04
CA ASP A 174 25.93 -5.09 14.31
C ASP A 174 25.01 -3.93 14.67
N PHE A 175 23.85 -3.84 13.99
CA PHE A 175 22.84 -2.80 14.17
C PHE A 175 23.38 -1.39 13.96
N GLN A 176 24.36 -1.23 13.06
CA GLN A 176 24.92 0.06 12.66
C GLN A 176 24.33 0.50 11.32
N VAL A 177 23.96 1.77 11.20
CA VAL A 177 23.51 2.34 9.93
C VAL A 177 24.71 2.41 8.98
N ARG A 178 24.76 1.50 7.99
CA ARG A 178 25.90 1.37 7.07
C ARG A 178 25.55 1.42 5.59
N ALA A 179 24.26 1.44 5.24
CA ALA A 179 23.85 1.72 3.87
C ALA A 179 22.74 2.76 3.84
N ALA A 180 22.74 3.55 2.77
CA ALA A 180 21.81 4.64 2.52
C ALA A 180 21.40 4.64 1.04
N LEU A 181 20.12 4.71 0.76
CA LEU A 181 19.61 4.94 -0.60
C LEU A 181 19.40 6.45 -0.78
N ALA A 182 20.25 7.06 -1.58
CA ALA A 182 20.16 8.47 -1.91
C ALA A 182 19.46 8.67 -3.25
N MET A 183 18.68 9.75 -3.38
CA MET A 183 18.03 10.14 -4.63
C MET A 183 18.59 11.46 -5.13
N ASN A 184 19.06 11.46 -6.35
CA ASN A 184 19.61 12.65 -6.99
C ASN A 184 18.47 13.58 -7.45
N PRO A 185 18.35 14.79 -6.88
CA PRO A 185 17.22 15.69 -7.20
C PRO A 185 17.28 16.28 -8.60
N SER A 186 18.41 16.15 -9.31
CA SER A 186 18.57 16.71 -10.67
C SER A 186 18.11 15.77 -11.77
N ASN A 187 18.26 14.44 -11.58
CA ASN A 187 17.98 13.45 -12.61
C ASN A 187 17.16 12.23 -12.10
N GLY A 188 16.77 12.21 -10.82
CA GLY A 188 15.95 11.15 -10.24
C GLY A 188 16.65 9.80 -10.07
N SER A 189 17.96 9.68 -10.35
CA SER A 189 18.69 8.43 -10.13
C SER A 189 18.78 8.09 -8.64
N LYS A 190 18.82 6.80 -8.34
CA LYS A 190 18.96 6.26 -6.97
C LYS A 190 20.36 5.69 -6.82
N THR A 191 21.10 6.14 -5.80
CA THR A 191 22.44 5.62 -5.50
C THR A 191 22.42 4.94 -4.14
N LEU A 192 22.80 3.66 -4.11
CA LEU A 192 23.10 2.97 -2.86
C LEU A 192 24.48 3.37 -2.42
N ARG A 193 24.58 4.06 -1.28
CA ARG A 193 25.81 4.40 -0.60
C ARG A 193 26.06 3.44 0.54
N VAL A 194 27.33 3.13 0.77
CA VAL A 194 27.78 2.30 1.89
C VAL A 194 28.92 2.97 2.63
N ARG A 195 29.11 2.61 3.91
CA ARG A 195 30.27 3.00 4.72
C ARG A 195 30.78 1.81 5.50
N GLN A 196 32.07 1.76 5.79
CA GLN A 196 32.71 0.63 6.48
C GLN A 196 32.52 0.64 8.00
N GLY A 197 32.03 1.73 8.57
CA GLY A 197 31.70 1.88 9.99
C GLY A 197 30.95 3.19 10.24
N PRO A 198 30.46 3.42 11.47
CA PRO A 198 29.61 4.57 11.79
C PRO A 198 30.29 5.92 11.52
N ASP A 199 31.60 6.02 11.71
CA ASP A 199 32.40 7.24 11.52
C ASP A 199 33.10 7.29 10.15
N ALA A 200 32.94 6.24 9.32
CA ALA A 200 33.57 6.18 8.01
C ALA A 200 32.81 7.03 6.98
N ALA A 201 33.56 7.56 6.00
CA ALA A 201 32.97 8.28 4.87
C ALA A 201 32.06 7.37 4.04
N TRP A 202 31.00 7.96 3.51
CA TRP A 202 30.11 7.29 2.56
C TRP A 202 30.79 7.15 1.20
N SER A 203 30.60 5.99 0.56
CA SER A 203 31.03 5.72 -0.81
C SER A 203 29.83 5.19 -1.62
N ASP A 204 29.77 5.57 -2.88
CA ASP A 204 28.75 5.07 -3.82
C ASP A 204 29.09 3.62 -4.18
N LEU A 205 28.11 2.73 -4.04
CA LEU A 205 28.24 1.31 -4.37
C LEU A 205 27.66 1.00 -5.75
N ILE A 206 26.41 1.39 -5.97
CA ILE A 206 25.67 1.18 -7.23
C ILE A 206 24.70 2.33 -7.45
N THR A 207 24.55 2.75 -8.70
CA THR A 207 23.57 3.76 -9.10
C THR A 207 22.57 3.15 -10.08
N TRP A 208 21.33 3.24 -9.75
CA TRP A 208 20.20 2.98 -10.65
C TRP A 208 19.77 4.29 -11.29
N PRO A 209 19.94 4.48 -12.62
CA PRO A 209 19.26 5.56 -13.34
C PRO A 209 17.76 5.61 -13.03
N GLN A 210 17.09 6.73 -13.31
CA GLN A 210 15.66 6.89 -12.96
C GLN A 210 14.75 5.84 -13.61
N GLU A 211 15.15 5.34 -14.78
CA GLU A 211 14.46 4.28 -15.53
C GLU A 211 14.72 2.86 -14.99
N GLU A 212 15.61 2.72 -14.02
CA GLU A 212 15.92 1.43 -13.41
C GLU A 212 15.26 1.29 -12.04
N GLU A 213 14.82 0.08 -11.74
CA GLU A 213 14.31 -0.26 -10.42
C GLU A 213 15.42 -0.93 -9.59
N GLY A 214 15.61 -0.41 -8.37
CA GLY A 214 16.59 -0.94 -7.43
C GLY A 214 16.13 -0.77 -5.98
N ARG A 215 16.30 -1.81 -5.17
CA ARG A 215 15.90 -1.82 -3.76
C ARG A 215 16.86 -2.69 -2.95
N VAL A 216 17.23 -2.25 -1.77
CA VAL A 216 17.97 -3.07 -0.80
C VAL A 216 17.00 -4.00 -0.06
N VAL A 217 17.38 -5.25 0.10
CA VAL A 217 16.68 -6.24 0.92
C VAL A 217 17.24 -6.23 2.34
N CYS A 218 18.50 -6.57 2.52
CA CYS A 218 19.21 -6.51 3.80
C CYS A 218 20.73 -6.70 3.60
N PHE A 219 21.53 -6.34 4.58
CA PHE A 219 22.90 -6.81 4.66
C PHE A 219 22.92 -8.33 4.88
N ALA A 220 23.90 -8.99 4.29
CA ALA A 220 24.25 -10.35 4.68
C ALA A 220 24.89 -10.36 6.08
N LYS A 221 24.95 -11.53 6.71
CA LYS A 221 25.47 -11.70 8.06
C LYS A 221 26.94 -11.31 8.20
N ASP A 222 27.70 -11.46 7.12
CA ASP A 222 29.13 -11.12 7.06
C ASP A 222 29.39 -9.59 7.18
N GLY A 223 28.34 -8.76 7.06
CA GLY A 223 28.45 -7.30 7.02
C GLY A 223 29.24 -6.73 5.84
N ARG A 224 29.70 -7.59 4.91
CA ARG A 224 30.49 -7.24 3.73
C ARG A 224 29.74 -7.39 2.43
N SER A 225 28.56 -8.00 2.50
CA SER A 225 27.69 -8.22 1.37
C SER A 225 26.29 -7.67 1.66
N ILE A 226 25.56 -7.33 0.58
CA ILE A 226 24.20 -6.78 0.69
C ILE A 226 23.31 -7.39 -0.38
N TYR A 227 22.13 -7.84 0.01
CA TYR A 227 21.11 -8.32 -0.90
C TYR A 227 20.30 -7.16 -1.45
N VAL A 228 20.15 -7.13 -2.77
CA VAL A 228 19.36 -6.12 -3.47
C VAL A 228 18.43 -6.77 -4.49
N THR A 229 17.36 -6.07 -4.87
CA THR A 229 16.68 -6.35 -6.13
C THR A 229 17.06 -5.28 -7.14
N SER A 230 17.35 -5.67 -8.39
CA SER A 230 17.85 -4.76 -9.43
C SER A 230 17.33 -5.14 -10.82
N SER A 231 16.96 -4.15 -11.62
CA SER A 231 16.60 -4.32 -13.02
C SER A 231 17.73 -3.94 -14.00
N LEU A 232 18.93 -3.63 -13.51
CA LEU A 232 20.05 -3.29 -14.39
C LEU A 232 20.32 -4.41 -15.38
N GLY A 233 20.37 -4.06 -16.68
CA GLY A 233 20.60 -5.01 -17.76
C GLY A 233 19.42 -5.92 -18.13
N ARG A 234 18.24 -5.76 -17.50
CA ARG A 234 17.03 -6.58 -17.77
C ARG A 234 15.76 -5.77 -17.59
N ASP A 235 14.62 -6.31 -18.01
CA ASP A 235 13.32 -5.65 -17.86
C ASP A 235 12.78 -5.77 -16.44
N THR A 236 12.72 -6.97 -15.91
CA THR A 236 12.23 -7.27 -14.55
C THR A 236 13.38 -7.28 -13.54
N THR A 237 13.07 -6.99 -12.28
CA THR A 237 14.07 -7.07 -11.22
C THR A 237 14.44 -8.52 -10.89
N GLU A 238 15.71 -8.71 -10.50
CA GLU A 238 16.19 -9.96 -9.92
C GLU A 238 16.79 -9.72 -8.54
N LEU A 239 16.78 -10.75 -7.70
CA LEU A 239 17.45 -10.76 -6.41
C LEU A 239 18.93 -11.04 -6.60
N GLN A 240 19.78 -10.12 -6.18
CA GLN A 240 21.23 -10.17 -6.31
C GLN A 240 21.92 -10.03 -4.95
N LEU A 241 23.12 -10.63 -4.85
CA LEU A 241 24.06 -10.37 -3.76
C LEU A 241 25.21 -9.50 -4.32
N LEU A 242 25.48 -8.37 -3.67
CA LEU A 242 26.55 -7.44 -4.00
C LEU A 242 27.60 -7.43 -2.89
N SER A 243 28.90 -7.29 -3.24
CA SER A 243 29.93 -6.94 -2.27
C SER A 243 29.82 -5.47 -1.89
N THR A 244 29.93 -5.14 -0.60
CA THR A 244 30.05 -3.74 -0.15
C THR A 244 31.45 -3.16 -0.34
N ASP A 245 32.44 -4.00 -0.69
CA ASP A 245 33.79 -3.61 -1.13
C ASP A 245 34.09 -4.25 -2.48
N PRO A 246 33.93 -3.52 -3.60
CA PRO A 246 34.18 -4.04 -4.93
C PRO A 246 35.63 -4.56 -5.14
N ALA A 247 36.60 -4.03 -4.43
CA ALA A 247 37.99 -4.46 -4.52
C ALA A 247 38.23 -5.86 -3.88
N ALA A 248 37.41 -6.22 -2.90
CA ALA A 248 37.45 -7.52 -2.21
C ALA A 248 36.44 -8.55 -2.76
N ALA A 249 35.74 -8.24 -3.82
CA ALA A 249 34.64 -9.05 -4.36
C ALA A 249 34.97 -10.55 -4.55
N PRO A 250 36.13 -10.98 -5.08
CA PRO A 250 36.39 -12.40 -5.26
C PRO A 250 36.50 -13.20 -3.97
N ALA A 251 36.99 -12.58 -2.89
CA ALA A 251 37.13 -13.22 -1.58
C ALA A 251 35.78 -13.26 -0.85
N ALA A 252 35.03 -12.15 -0.91
CA ALA A 252 33.69 -12.04 -0.31
C ALA A 252 32.68 -13.01 -0.96
N ALA A 253 32.79 -13.24 -2.27
CA ALA A 253 31.95 -14.23 -2.96
C ALA A 253 32.18 -15.66 -2.45
N ALA A 254 33.44 -16.04 -2.21
CA ALA A 254 33.77 -17.37 -1.71
C ALA A 254 33.24 -17.57 -0.27
N GLU A 255 33.30 -16.56 0.58
CA GLU A 255 32.85 -16.61 1.97
C GLU A 255 31.31 -16.59 2.07
N ALA A 256 30.62 -15.69 1.37
CA ALA A 256 29.16 -15.60 1.36
C ALA A 256 28.49 -16.84 0.78
N LEU A 257 29.14 -17.53 -0.18
CA LEU A 257 28.62 -18.74 -0.78
C LEU A 257 28.82 -19.99 0.11
N GLN A 258 29.74 -19.95 1.09
CA GLN A 258 29.90 -21.04 2.07
C GLN A 258 28.74 -21.13 3.05
N ASP A 259 28.10 -20.01 3.38
CA ASP A 259 26.92 -19.97 4.25
C ASP A 259 25.62 -20.35 3.52
N MET A 260 25.64 -20.48 2.19
CA MET A 260 24.48 -20.94 1.43
C MET A 260 24.39 -22.48 1.39
N PRO A 261 23.19 -23.06 1.56
CA PRO A 261 23.01 -24.52 1.47
C PRO A 261 23.58 -25.10 0.17
N ALA A 262 24.44 -26.08 0.27
CA ALA A 262 25.43 -26.53 -0.75
C ALA A 262 24.90 -26.98 -2.14
N ARG A 263 23.58 -26.97 -2.39
CA ARG A 263 23.00 -27.44 -3.67
C ARG A 263 22.42 -26.35 -4.57
N GLY A 264 22.09 -25.17 -4.05
CA GLY A 264 21.57 -24.04 -4.86
C GLY A 264 22.66 -23.22 -5.53
N ALA A 265 23.78 -23.00 -4.84
CA ALA A 265 24.89 -22.16 -5.29
C ALA A 265 25.64 -22.74 -6.51
N VAL A 266 25.83 -24.05 -6.58
CA VAL A 266 26.59 -24.71 -7.66
C VAL A 266 25.86 -24.63 -9.00
N ALA A 267 24.53 -24.68 -9.00
CA ALA A 267 23.76 -24.57 -10.24
C ALA A 267 23.70 -23.13 -10.80
N ALA A 268 23.81 -22.13 -9.94
CA ALA A 268 23.85 -20.71 -10.35
C ALA A 268 25.21 -20.34 -10.98
N ILE A 269 26.29 -20.79 -10.34
CA ILE A 269 27.68 -20.53 -10.84
C ILE A 269 27.95 -21.24 -12.17
N GLN A 270 27.50 -22.49 -12.36
CA GLN A 270 27.71 -23.23 -13.60
C GLN A 270 26.96 -22.66 -14.81
N ARG A 271 25.82 -21.98 -14.61
CA ARG A 271 25.10 -21.29 -15.70
C ARG A 271 25.77 -19.98 -16.10
N GLN A 272 26.41 -19.25 -15.20
CA GLN A 272 27.10 -17.99 -15.53
C GLN A 272 28.43 -18.23 -16.22
N THR A 273 29.21 -19.24 -15.86
CA THR A 273 30.50 -19.54 -16.51
C THR A 273 30.33 -20.09 -17.91
N SER A 274 29.21 -20.75 -18.23
CA SER A 274 28.91 -21.23 -19.59
C SER A 274 28.28 -20.14 -20.50
N GLY A 275 27.56 -19.14 -19.92
CA GLY A 275 26.98 -18.05 -20.68
C GLY A 275 27.97 -16.97 -21.13
N VAL A 276 28.95 -16.66 -20.28
CA VAL A 276 29.97 -15.63 -20.58
C VAL A 276 30.96 -16.12 -21.63
N ALA A 277 31.24 -17.41 -21.66
CA ALA A 277 32.14 -18.00 -22.69
C ALA A 277 31.51 -18.06 -24.10
N ALA A 278 30.19 -18.12 -24.22
CA ALA A 278 29.48 -18.16 -25.50
C ALA A 278 29.22 -16.78 -26.11
N ALA A 279 29.10 -15.71 -25.26
CA ALA A 279 28.83 -14.35 -25.72
C ALA A 279 30.07 -13.59 -26.21
N ALA A 280 31.27 -14.11 -25.95
CA ALA A 280 32.54 -13.48 -26.37
C ALA A 280 32.97 -13.78 -27.81
N ALA A 281 32.23 -14.61 -28.56
CA ALA A 281 32.64 -15.09 -29.88
C ALA A 281 31.95 -14.44 -31.08
N GLU A 282 30.93 -13.63 -30.93
CA GLU A 282 30.29 -12.95 -32.07
C GLU A 282 29.91 -11.48 -31.72
N GLY A 283 30.65 -10.54 -32.31
CA GLY A 283 30.23 -9.15 -32.48
C GLY A 283 31.21 -8.06 -32.08
N ALA A 284 32.32 -7.93 -32.80
CA ALA A 284 33.14 -6.74 -32.74
C ALA A 284 32.47 -5.58 -33.51
N GLY A 285 31.76 -4.70 -32.80
CA GLY A 285 31.28 -3.41 -33.29
C GLY A 285 31.70 -2.31 -32.34
N SER A 286 32.62 -1.44 -32.81
CA SER A 286 33.24 -0.36 -32.07
C SER A 286 32.26 0.77 -31.75
N GLY A 287 31.87 0.91 -30.46
CA GLY A 287 31.25 2.09 -29.86
C GLY A 287 32.08 2.55 -28.66
N PRO A 288 32.10 3.84 -28.27
CA PRO A 288 33.02 4.35 -27.24
C PRO A 288 32.71 3.75 -25.88
N ALA A 289 33.72 3.21 -25.22
CA ALA A 289 33.67 2.65 -23.89
C ALA A 289 33.32 3.76 -22.86
N SER A 290 32.11 3.69 -22.32
CA SER A 290 31.77 4.40 -21.06
C SER A 290 32.39 3.61 -19.91
N SER A 291 33.34 4.20 -19.18
CA SER A 291 33.91 3.66 -17.95
C SER A 291 32.86 3.76 -16.82
N SER A 292 31.94 2.81 -16.74
CA SER A 292 31.16 2.56 -15.55
C SER A 292 31.82 1.41 -14.79
N SER A 293 32.31 1.69 -13.58
CA SER A 293 32.73 0.66 -12.63
C SER A 293 31.43 -0.06 -12.17
N ASP A 294 31.06 -1.14 -12.84
CA ASP A 294 29.98 -2.00 -12.37
C ASP A 294 30.36 -2.55 -11.00
N PRO A 295 29.50 -2.45 -9.99
CA PRO A 295 29.75 -3.08 -8.71
C PRO A 295 29.88 -4.58 -8.95
N ALA A 296 30.73 -5.22 -8.18
CA ALA A 296 30.91 -6.66 -8.28
C ALA A 296 29.64 -7.39 -7.83
N VAL A 297 28.77 -7.73 -8.75
CA VAL A 297 27.68 -8.65 -8.54
C VAL A 297 28.28 -10.02 -8.23
N LEU A 298 28.09 -10.49 -6.98
CA LEU A 298 28.60 -11.77 -6.55
C LEU A 298 27.76 -12.94 -7.08
N SER A 299 26.44 -12.79 -7.07
CA SER A 299 25.51 -13.78 -7.62
C SER A 299 24.13 -13.22 -7.91
N SER A 300 23.44 -13.82 -8.89
CA SER A 300 22.00 -13.71 -9.11
C SER A 300 21.31 -14.92 -8.47
N LEU A 301 20.29 -14.68 -7.63
CA LEU A 301 19.65 -15.69 -6.80
C LEU A 301 18.28 -16.12 -7.32
N ALA A 302 17.47 -15.15 -7.77
CA ALA A 302 16.13 -15.43 -8.26
C ALA A 302 15.63 -14.35 -9.21
N SER A 303 14.92 -14.74 -10.26
CA SER A 303 14.32 -13.82 -11.24
C SER A 303 13.12 -14.44 -11.95
N SER A 304 12.29 -13.60 -12.54
CA SER A 304 11.20 -13.98 -13.43
C SER A 304 11.27 -13.16 -14.72
N GLU A 305 10.91 -13.73 -15.86
CA GLU A 305 10.78 -13.01 -17.12
C GLU A 305 9.46 -12.21 -17.22
N LYS A 306 8.50 -12.50 -16.33
CA LYS A 306 7.14 -11.95 -16.42
C LYS A 306 6.86 -10.80 -15.45
N CYS A 307 7.54 -10.79 -14.32
CA CYS A 307 7.28 -9.81 -13.25
C CYS A 307 8.51 -9.61 -12.37
N ASP A 308 8.49 -8.51 -11.63
CA ASP A 308 9.54 -8.17 -10.70
C ASP A 308 9.57 -9.11 -9.50
N VAL A 309 10.72 -9.17 -8.82
CA VAL A 309 10.82 -9.76 -7.48
C VAL A 309 9.86 -9.03 -6.55
N GLY A 310 8.91 -9.77 -6.01
CA GLY A 310 7.93 -9.27 -5.07
C GLY A 310 8.44 -9.35 -3.63
N GLU A 311 8.01 -10.39 -2.94
CA GLU A 311 8.38 -10.68 -1.56
C GLU A 311 9.69 -11.45 -1.49
N VAL A 312 10.57 -11.08 -0.54
CA VAL A 312 11.76 -11.85 -0.20
C VAL A 312 11.65 -12.28 1.26
N MET A 313 11.52 -13.59 1.49
CA MET A 313 11.49 -14.17 2.81
C MET A 313 12.92 -14.32 3.30
N VAL A 314 13.27 -13.62 4.39
CA VAL A 314 14.63 -13.58 4.95
C VAL A 314 14.68 -14.26 6.31
N ASP A 315 15.72 -15.05 6.57
CA ASP A 315 16.08 -15.45 7.92
C ASP A 315 16.70 -14.25 8.65
N ARG A 316 16.06 -13.81 9.73
CA ARG A 316 16.43 -12.58 10.43
C ARG A 316 17.70 -12.73 11.27
N LEU A 317 18.03 -13.94 11.74
CA LEU A 317 19.26 -14.22 12.50
C LEU A 317 20.45 -14.47 11.58
N GLN A 318 20.22 -15.21 10.48
CA GLN A 318 21.27 -15.50 9.51
C GLN A 318 21.36 -14.44 8.40
N ARG A 319 20.37 -13.53 8.31
CA ARG A 319 20.27 -12.50 7.26
C ARG A 319 20.41 -13.08 5.85
N LEU A 320 19.73 -14.20 5.61
CA LEU A 320 19.80 -14.98 4.39
C LEU A 320 18.43 -15.05 3.72
N PRO A 321 18.31 -14.75 2.42
CA PRO A 321 17.08 -14.99 1.66
C PRO A 321 16.74 -16.48 1.60
N LEU A 322 15.54 -16.86 2.00
CA LEU A 322 15.07 -18.25 2.09
C LEU A 322 14.15 -18.66 0.95
N ALA A 323 13.31 -17.73 0.52
CA ALA A 323 12.38 -17.90 -0.60
C ALA A 323 12.03 -16.55 -1.20
N VAL A 324 11.60 -16.56 -2.47
CA VAL A 324 11.19 -15.36 -3.22
C VAL A 324 9.80 -15.57 -3.79
N GLY A 325 8.93 -14.60 -3.56
CA GLY A 325 7.60 -14.54 -4.13
C GLY A 325 7.56 -13.72 -5.42
N PHE A 326 6.95 -14.28 -6.45
CA PHE A 326 6.67 -13.63 -7.73
C PHE A 326 5.15 -13.50 -7.91
N ASN A 327 4.68 -12.33 -8.28
CA ASN A 327 3.27 -12.10 -8.47
C ASN A 327 3.00 -11.50 -9.85
N TYR A 328 2.79 -12.35 -10.86
CA TYR A 328 2.35 -11.89 -12.18
C TYR A 328 0.82 -11.74 -12.20
N LEU A 329 0.09 -12.83 -12.28
CA LEU A 329 -1.37 -12.90 -12.14
C LEU A 329 -1.79 -13.49 -10.79
N ARG A 330 -0.98 -14.41 -10.28
CA ARG A 330 -1.12 -15.13 -9.02
C ARG A 330 0.24 -15.17 -8.31
N GLN A 331 0.23 -15.43 -7.01
CA GLN A 331 1.45 -15.58 -6.23
C GLN A 331 2.11 -16.93 -6.51
N GLU A 332 3.39 -16.89 -6.87
CA GLU A 332 4.26 -18.07 -7.03
C GLU A 332 5.46 -17.93 -6.10
N TRP A 333 5.97 -19.05 -5.59
CA TRP A 333 7.13 -19.08 -4.70
C TRP A 333 8.30 -19.83 -5.31
N GLN A 334 9.48 -19.23 -5.29
CA GLN A 334 10.76 -19.88 -5.55
C GLN A 334 11.49 -20.06 -4.23
N VAL A 335 11.68 -21.30 -3.80
CA VAL A 335 12.41 -21.64 -2.57
C VAL A 335 13.90 -21.63 -2.87
N LEU A 336 14.66 -20.85 -2.11
CA LEU A 336 16.12 -20.74 -2.23
C LEU A 336 16.83 -21.68 -1.26
N ASP A 337 16.33 -21.82 -0.03
CA ASP A 337 16.87 -22.76 0.97
C ASP A 337 16.24 -24.14 0.77
N PRO A 338 17.03 -25.15 0.34
CA PRO A 338 16.52 -26.52 0.14
C PRO A 338 15.89 -27.15 1.40
N SER A 339 16.27 -26.70 2.59
CA SER A 339 15.69 -27.20 3.85
C SER A 339 14.21 -26.85 4.01
N LEU A 340 13.72 -25.84 3.28
CA LEU A 340 12.32 -25.39 3.29
C LEU A 340 11.50 -25.97 2.15
N GLN A 341 12.09 -26.78 1.26
CA GLN A 341 11.37 -27.32 0.11
C GLN A 341 10.17 -28.18 0.51
N ALA A 342 10.34 -29.01 1.53
CA ALA A 342 9.27 -29.85 2.04
C ALA A 342 8.17 -29.04 2.72
N ASP A 343 8.54 -27.96 3.45
CA ASP A 343 7.60 -27.05 4.09
C ASP A 343 6.71 -26.38 3.03
N PHE A 344 7.31 -25.80 1.99
CA PHE A 344 6.55 -25.14 0.92
C PHE A 344 5.71 -26.13 0.11
N GLN A 345 6.19 -27.34 -0.17
CA GLN A 345 5.38 -28.38 -0.83
C GLN A 345 4.14 -28.72 0.00
N LEU A 346 4.29 -28.90 1.31
CA LEU A 346 3.18 -29.16 2.22
C LEU A 346 2.21 -27.99 2.26
N LEU A 347 2.71 -26.78 2.46
CA LEU A 347 1.88 -25.58 2.58
C LEU A 347 1.10 -25.30 1.27
N LEU A 348 1.76 -25.37 0.11
CA LEU A 348 1.12 -25.14 -1.19
C LEU A 348 0.09 -26.24 -1.52
N SER A 349 0.32 -27.47 -1.13
CA SER A 349 -0.62 -28.59 -1.37
C SER A 349 -1.87 -28.52 -0.50
N PHE A 350 -1.85 -27.84 0.64
CA PHE A 350 -2.93 -27.86 1.65
C PHE A 350 -4.26 -27.29 1.12
N LYS A 351 -4.22 -26.19 0.35
CA LYS A 351 -5.40 -25.60 -0.32
C LYS A 351 -5.34 -25.75 -1.84
N GLY A 352 -4.23 -26.28 -2.37
CA GLY A 352 -4.03 -26.47 -3.81
C GLY A 352 -4.10 -25.16 -4.60
N ALA A 353 -4.53 -25.27 -5.88
CA ALA A 353 -4.59 -24.14 -6.80
C ALA A 353 -5.71 -23.11 -6.50
N ASP A 354 -6.59 -23.39 -5.56
CA ASP A 354 -7.71 -22.50 -5.22
C ASP A 354 -7.35 -21.35 -4.30
N ALA A 355 -6.11 -21.33 -3.75
CA ALA A 355 -5.66 -20.29 -2.85
C ALA A 355 -4.23 -19.87 -3.14
N ASP A 356 -3.92 -18.59 -2.91
CA ASP A 356 -2.56 -18.09 -2.82
C ASP A 356 -2.06 -18.22 -1.38
N LEU A 357 -0.84 -18.73 -1.22
CA LEU A 357 -0.15 -18.81 0.06
C LEU A 357 0.64 -17.53 0.31
N SER A 358 0.49 -16.95 1.50
CA SER A 358 1.42 -15.96 2.05
C SER A 358 1.99 -16.42 3.38
N VAL A 359 3.26 -16.07 3.65
CA VAL A 359 3.92 -16.29 4.93
C VAL A 359 3.92 -14.97 5.69
N GLU A 360 2.98 -14.80 6.62
CA GLU A 360 2.73 -13.51 7.29
C GLU A 360 3.79 -13.17 8.34
N ALA A 361 4.28 -14.18 9.06
CA ALA A 361 5.31 -14.03 10.08
C ALA A 361 5.99 -15.38 10.39
N ARG A 362 7.18 -15.30 11.00
CA ARG A 362 7.92 -16.45 11.51
C ARG A 362 8.53 -16.13 12.86
N SER A 363 8.60 -17.12 13.78
CA SER A 363 9.45 -17.02 14.97
C SER A 363 10.92 -16.91 14.57
N LEU A 364 11.76 -16.35 15.43
CA LEU A 364 13.18 -16.16 15.14
C LEU A 364 13.90 -17.49 14.89
N ASP A 365 13.54 -18.55 15.62
CA ASP A 365 14.08 -19.89 15.44
C ASP A 365 13.52 -20.62 14.21
N GLY A 366 12.56 -20.01 13.51
CA GLY A 366 11.91 -20.56 12.33
C GLY A 366 11.03 -21.79 12.59
N SER A 367 10.76 -22.16 13.85
CA SER A 367 9.94 -23.32 14.19
C SER A 367 8.45 -23.11 14.01
N VAL A 368 7.99 -21.85 14.10
CA VAL A 368 6.58 -21.45 14.01
C VAL A 368 6.40 -20.45 12.89
N TRP A 369 5.52 -20.76 11.96
CA TRP A 369 5.13 -19.83 10.91
C TRP A 369 3.65 -19.48 11.04
N LEU A 370 3.32 -18.24 10.79
CA LEU A 370 1.97 -17.81 10.54
C LEU A 370 1.79 -17.68 9.04
N VAL A 371 0.84 -18.43 8.50
CA VAL A 371 0.55 -18.45 7.07
C VAL A 371 -0.88 -18.05 6.81
N ALA A 372 -1.13 -17.44 5.66
CA ALA A 372 -2.49 -17.12 5.23
C ALA A 372 -2.76 -17.68 3.83
N TYR A 373 -4.00 -18.14 3.65
CA TYR A 373 -4.54 -18.63 2.39
C TYR A 373 -5.59 -17.65 1.87
N SER A 374 -5.27 -16.96 0.81
CA SER A 374 -6.16 -16.02 0.16
C SER A 374 -6.86 -16.65 -1.03
N ARG A 375 -8.19 -16.59 -1.05
CA ARG A 375 -9.04 -17.00 -2.17
C ARG A 375 -9.72 -15.78 -2.78
N ASP A 376 -10.29 -15.92 -3.95
CA ASP A 376 -11.09 -14.88 -4.61
C ASP A 376 -12.54 -14.86 -4.14
N ASP A 377 -13.05 -16.02 -3.69
CA ASP A 377 -14.45 -16.29 -3.35
C ASP A 377 -14.69 -16.66 -1.89
N ALA A 378 -13.72 -16.43 -1.02
CA ALA A 378 -13.82 -16.71 0.41
C ALA A 378 -12.97 -15.75 1.24
N ALA A 379 -13.29 -15.63 2.52
CA ALA A 379 -12.47 -14.93 3.50
C ALA A 379 -11.06 -15.54 3.58
N THR A 380 -10.05 -14.72 3.83
CA THR A 380 -8.67 -15.19 4.04
C THR A 380 -8.59 -16.00 5.33
N GLU A 381 -8.04 -17.19 5.21
CA GLU A 381 -7.82 -18.11 6.34
C GLU A 381 -6.39 -17.97 6.85
N TYR A 382 -6.25 -17.80 8.17
CA TYR A 382 -4.95 -17.78 8.86
C TYR A 382 -4.73 -19.10 9.58
N CYS A 383 -3.53 -19.64 9.44
CA CYS A 383 -3.10 -20.87 10.08
C CYS A 383 -1.74 -20.70 10.76
N VAL A 384 -1.56 -21.40 11.87
CA VAL A 384 -0.24 -21.59 12.50
C VAL A 384 0.35 -22.89 11.96
N TYR A 385 1.53 -22.81 11.40
CA TYR A 385 2.32 -23.95 10.96
C TYR A 385 3.42 -24.24 11.96
N ASP A 386 3.39 -25.43 12.56
CA ASP A 386 4.45 -25.93 13.45
C ASP A 386 5.37 -26.86 12.66
N ARG A 387 6.56 -26.35 12.37
CA ARG A 387 7.56 -27.06 11.57
C ARG A 387 8.08 -28.29 12.28
N SER A 388 8.15 -28.27 13.60
CA SER A 388 8.60 -29.42 14.40
C SER A 388 7.63 -30.58 14.28
N ALA A 389 6.33 -30.33 14.33
CA ALA A 389 5.28 -31.31 14.10
C ALA A 389 5.34 -31.86 12.66
N ALA A 390 5.56 -31.00 11.66
CA ALA A 390 5.72 -31.44 10.28
C ALA A 390 6.92 -32.36 10.09
N ALA A 391 8.06 -32.04 10.69
CA ALA A 391 9.27 -32.87 10.68
C ALA A 391 9.07 -34.23 11.38
N ALA A 392 8.17 -34.30 12.38
CA ALA A 392 7.78 -35.54 13.03
C ALA A 392 6.85 -36.43 12.18
N GLY A 393 6.50 -36.01 10.97
CA GLY A 393 5.72 -36.79 10.01
C GLY A 393 4.20 -36.86 10.28
N VAL A 394 3.67 -35.91 11.08
CA VAL A 394 2.21 -35.88 11.37
C VAL A 394 1.34 -35.42 10.19
N GLY A 395 1.97 -35.10 9.08
CA GLY A 395 1.30 -34.59 7.87
C GLY A 395 0.71 -33.18 8.02
N ALA A 396 0.11 -32.67 6.94
CA ALA A 396 -0.42 -31.30 6.91
C ALA A 396 -1.49 -31.05 7.99
N ALA A 397 -2.39 -32.00 8.21
CA ALA A 397 -3.46 -31.88 9.19
C ALA A 397 -2.99 -31.79 10.65
N GLY A 398 -1.80 -32.31 10.97
CA GLY A 398 -1.22 -32.24 12.30
C GLY A 398 -0.25 -31.03 12.48
N ALA A 399 0.35 -30.56 11.39
CA ALA A 399 1.30 -29.47 11.40
C ALA A 399 0.67 -28.08 11.21
N LEU A 400 -0.49 -28.02 10.53
CA LEU A 400 -1.24 -26.78 10.29
C LEU A 400 -2.45 -26.70 11.22
N GLN A 401 -2.46 -25.73 12.09
CA GLN A 401 -3.58 -25.43 12.96
C GLN A 401 -4.33 -24.19 12.43
N PHE A 402 -5.62 -24.35 12.11
CA PHE A 402 -6.48 -23.23 11.78
C PHE A 402 -6.56 -22.23 12.94
N LEU A 403 -6.36 -20.95 12.66
CA LEU A 403 -6.41 -19.89 13.66
C LEU A 403 -7.73 -19.13 13.59
N PHE A 404 -8.02 -18.51 12.47
CA PHE A 404 -9.26 -17.79 12.21
C PHE A 404 -9.38 -17.39 10.72
N MET A 405 -10.57 -16.93 10.35
CA MET A 405 -10.81 -16.17 9.13
C MET A 405 -10.83 -14.68 9.43
N ASN A 406 -10.39 -13.86 8.47
CA ASN A 406 -10.45 -12.40 8.62
C ASN A 406 -11.89 -11.88 8.66
N ARG A 407 -12.81 -12.47 7.89
CA ARG A 407 -14.24 -12.12 7.80
C ARG A 407 -15.10 -13.38 7.79
N PRO A 408 -15.26 -14.06 8.95
CA PRO A 408 -15.97 -15.33 9.00
C PRO A 408 -17.44 -15.22 8.56
N GLU A 409 -18.04 -14.03 8.68
CA GLU A 409 -19.42 -13.75 8.25
C GLU A 409 -19.62 -14.01 6.75
N LEU A 410 -18.57 -13.85 5.93
CA LEU A 410 -18.64 -14.08 4.50
C LEU A 410 -18.92 -15.54 4.12
N SER A 411 -18.65 -16.51 5.01
CA SER A 411 -18.97 -17.92 4.78
C SER A 411 -20.47 -18.20 4.62
N SER A 412 -21.33 -17.27 5.05
CA SER A 412 -22.80 -17.36 4.86
C SER A 412 -23.27 -16.80 3.52
N TYR A 413 -22.37 -16.30 2.67
CA TYR A 413 -22.71 -15.67 1.40
C TYR A 413 -21.99 -16.32 0.24
N GLN A 414 -22.62 -16.27 -0.93
CA GLN A 414 -21.99 -16.63 -2.18
C GLN A 414 -21.30 -15.41 -2.77
N LEU A 415 -19.97 -15.50 -2.93
CA LEU A 415 -19.13 -14.46 -3.49
C LEU A 415 -18.92 -14.65 -5.00
N GLY A 416 -18.60 -13.56 -5.69
CA GLY A 416 -18.23 -13.57 -7.10
C GLY A 416 -16.82 -14.10 -7.31
N ARG A 417 -16.58 -14.84 -8.42
CA ARG A 417 -15.25 -15.30 -8.81
C ARG A 417 -14.48 -14.16 -9.48
N ARG A 418 -13.20 -14.06 -9.13
CA ARG A 418 -12.24 -13.07 -9.68
C ARG A 418 -11.31 -13.75 -10.66
N HIS A 419 -11.51 -13.47 -11.95
CA HIS A 419 -10.78 -14.07 -13.05
C HIS A 419 -9.59 -13.22 -13.45
N PRO A 420 -8.33 -13.74 -13.40
CA PRO A 420 -7.21 -13.09 -14.06
C PRO A 420 -7.45 -13.08 -15.59
N VAL A 421 -7.24 -11.94 -16.23
CA VAL A 421 -7.39 -11.79 -17.69
C VAL A 421 -6.20 -11.00 -18.25
N LEU A 422 -5.73 -11.38 -19.41
CA LEU A 422 -4.71 -10.65 -20.18
C LEU A 422 -5.40 -9.92 -21.31
N LEU A 423 -5.51 -8.61 -21.21
CA LEU A 423 -6.12 -7.76 -22.24
C LEU A 423 -5.07 -7.24 -23.20
N GLN A 424 -5.43 -7.01 -24.45
CA GLN A 424 -4.58 -6.31 -25.43
C GLN A 424 -5.10 -4.87 -25.59
N ALA A 425 -4.25 -3.90 -25.29
CA ALA A 425 -4.49 -2.52 -25.68
C ALA A 425 -4.44 -2.35 -27.20
N ARG A 426 -4.99 -1.27 -27.73
CA ARG A 426 -5.05 -0.97 -29.18
C ARG A 426 -3.69 -0.92 -29.87
N ASP A 427 -2.62 -0.69 -29.13
CA ASP A 427 -1.23 -0.66 -29.58
C ASP A 427 -0.47 -1.98 -29.31
N GLY A 428 -1.17 -3.04 -28.88
CA GLY A 428 -0.63 -4.36 -28.69
C GLY A 428 0.02 -4.60 -27.31
N VAL A 429 -0.01 -3.62 -26.39
CA VAL A 429 0.49 -3.82 -25.02
C VAL A 429 -0.45 -4.75 -24.26
N THR A 430 0.12 -5.78 -23.62
CA THR A 430 -0.64 -6.70 -22.76
C THR A 430 -0.86 -6.09 -21.38
N LEU A 431 -2.11 -6.05 -20.94
CA LEU A 431 -2.56 -5.47 -19.66
C LEU A 431 -3.02 -6.59 -18.72
N PRO A 432 -2.23 -6.98 -17.71
CA PRO A 432 -2.66 -7.91 -16.68
C PRO A 432 -3.84 -7.30 -15.90
N SER A 433 -4.98 -7.97 -15.90
CA SER A 433 -6.22 -7.42 -15.39
C SER A 433 -7.01 -8.47 -14.61
N TYR A 434 -8.04 -8.03 -13.89
CA TYR A 434 -8.92 -8.92 -13.12
C TYR A 434 -10.38 -8.56 -13.38
N LEU A 435 -11.17 -9.57 -13.71
CA LEU A 435 -12.61 -9.47 -13.90
C LEU A 435 -13.32 -10.20 -12.77
N THR A 436 -14.08 -9.48 -11.95
CA THR A 436 -14.97 -10.09 -10.94
C THR A 436 -16.39 -10.08 -11.45
N LEU A 437 -17.01 -11.25 -11.50
CA LEU A 437 -18.38 -11.42 -11.96
C LEU A 437 -19.34 -11.68 -10.79
N PRO A 438 -20.60 -11.21 -10.88
CA PRO A 438 -21.63 -11.55 -9.91
C PRO A 438 -21.76 -13.07 -9.75
N PRO A 439 -22.16 -13.58 -8.57
CA PRO A 439 -22.40 -14.99 -8.35
C PRO A 439 -23.71 -15.42 -9.04
N LEU A 440 -23.66 -15.58 -10.36
CA LEU A 440 -24.81 -15.97 -11.20
C LEU A 440 -24.81 -17.49 -11.45
N PRO A 441 -25.93 -18.18 -11.23
CA PRO A 441 -26.04 -19.61 -11.50
C PRO A 441 -25.81 -19.99 -12.97
N SER A 442 -25.98 -19.03 -13.89
CA SER A 442 -25.91 -19.21 -15.34
C SER A 442 -24.58 -18.86 -15.99
N ILE A 443 -23.53 -18.53 -15.21
CA ILE A 443 -22.21 -18.26 -15.79
C ILE A 443 -21.66 -19.59 -16.35
N PRO A 444 -21.36 -19.68 -17.66
CA PRO A 444 -20.79 -20.89 -18.23
C PRO A 444 -19.49 -21.27 -17.58
N LYS A 445 -19.29 -22.57 -17.29
CA LYS A 445 -18.03 -23.07 -16.71
C LYS A 445 -16.80 -22.73 -17.56
N SER A 446 -16.98 -22.54 -18.87
CA SER A 446 -15.90 -22.09 -19.76
C SER A 446 -15.38 -20.69 -19.43
N LEU A 447 -16.17 -19.83 -18.77
CA LEU A 447 -15.74 -18.52 -18.23
C LEU A 447 -15.05 -18.64 -16.89
N LEU A 448 -15.15 -19.78 -16.24
CA LEU A 448 -14.54 -20.04 -14.93
C LEU A 448 -13.12 -20.59 -15.07
N ALA A 449 -12.70 -20.95 -16.29
CA ALA A 449 -11.34 -21.39 -16.56
C ALA A 449 -10.41 -20.16 -16.71
N PRO A 450 -9.23 -20.17 -16.08
CA PRO A 450 -8.25 -19.13 -16.30
C PRO A 450 -7.90 -19.07 -17.80
N ASN A 451 -7.94 -17.88 -18.40
CA ASN A 451 -7.48 -17.68 -19.76
C ASN A 451 -6.04 -17.17 -19.75
N PRO A 452 -5.04 -18.01 -20.05
CA PRO A 452 -3.63 -17.61 -20.04
C PRO A 452 -3.22 -16.86 -21.32
N GLU A 453 -4.08 -16.77 -22.33
CA GLU A 453 -3.76 -16.15 -23.62
C GLU A 453 -4.30 -14.70 -23.69
N PRO A 454 -3.52 -13.77 -24.28
CA PRO A 454 -3.96 -12.39 -24.48
C PRO A 454 -5.24 -12.29 -25.30
N SER A 455 -6.22 -11.53 -24.79
CA SER A 455 -7.50 -11.27 -25.47
C SER A 455 -7.62 -9.79 -25.80
N GLY A 456 -7.59 -9.42 -27.09
CA GLY A 456 -7.72 -8.05 -27.57
C GLY A 456 -9.11 -7.72 -28.10
N PRO A 457 -9.36 -6.49 -28.58
CA PRO A 457 -10.56 -6.13 -29.30
C PRO A 457 -10.74 -7.06 -30.52
N GLY A 458 -11.68 -8.01 -30.43
CA GLY A 458 -11.92 -9.02 -31.46
C GLY A 458 -11.26 -10.38 -31.24
N ALA A 459 -10.49 -10.61 -30.17
CA ALA A 459 -9.91 -11.91 -29.86
C ALA A 459 -10.95 -12.87 -29.24
N GLN A 460 -11.07 -14.09 -29.81
CA GLN A 460 -12.10 -15.08 -29.45
C GLN A 460 -11.73 -15.95 -28.23
N GLY A 461 -10.78 -15.53 -27.37
CA GLY A 461 -10.29 -16.35 -26.26
C GLY A 461 -11.28 -16.56 -25.10
N TRP A 462 -12.20 -15.62 -24.86
CA TRP A 462 -13.41 -15.80 -24.07
C TRP A 462 -14.50 -16.13 -25.06
N GLY A 463 -14.87 -17.41 -25.17
CA GLY A 463 -15.97 -17.83 -26.03
C GLY A 463 -17.16 -16.88 -25.81
N SER A 464 -17.73 -16.38 -26.88
CA SER A 464 -18.79 -15.38 -26.87
C SER A 464 -19.80 -15.66 -25.75
N VAL A 465 -19.66 -14.89 -24.63
CA VAL A 465 -20.61 -14.89 -23.52
C VAL A 465 -21.75 -13.97 -23.96
N SER A 466 -22.30 -14.30 -25.15
CA SER A 466 -23.44 -13.58 -25.69
C SER A 466 -24.59 -13.66 -24.70
N GLY A 467 -24.89 -12.53 -24.06
CA GLY A 467 -26.10 -12.38 -23.27
C GLY A 467 -25.95 -11.97 -21.81
N LEU A 468 -24.75 -11.78 -21.24
CA LEU A 468 -24.63 -11.27 -19.86
C LEU A 468 -25.07 -9.80 -19.79
N GLN A 469 -24.51 -8.94 -20.62
CA GLN A 469 -24.80 -7.49 -20.71
C GLN A 469 -25.04 -6.85 -19.32
N LEU A 470 -24.10 -7.10 -18.40
CA LEU A 470 -24.15 -6.61 -17.03
C LEU A 470 -23.79 -5.12 -16.98
N PRO A 471 -24.32 -4.36 -16.03
CA PRO A 471 -23.71 -3.09 -15.71
C PRO A 471 -22.26 -3.32 -15.29
N LEU A 472 -21.34 -2.42 -15.69
CA LEU A 472 -19.91 -2.53 -15.45
C LEU A 472 -19.43 -1.42 -14.53
N VAL A 473 -18.63 -1.76 -13.55
CA VAL A 473 -17.80 -0.82 -12.79
C VAL A 473 -16.34 -1.03 -13.20
N LEU A 474 -15.76 -0.05 -13.88
CA LEU A 474 -14.34 0.02 -14.08
C LEU A 474 -13.72 0.56 -12.80
N PHE A 475 -13.02 -0.30 -12.06
CA PHE A 475 -12.38 0.04 -10.80
C PHE A 475 -10.89 0.29 -11.03
N VAL A 476 -10.47 1.56 -10.92
CA VAL A 476 -9.11 2.00 -11.24
C VAL A 476 -8.31 2.19 -9.96
N HIS A 477 -7.19 1.46 -9.83
CA HIS A 477 -6.29 1.60 -8.68
C HIS A 477 -5.56 2.96 -8.68
N GLY A 478 -5.19 3.41 -7.48
CA GLY A 478 -4.38 4.62 -7.29
C GLY A 478 -2.89 4.38 -7.56
N GLY A 479 -2.08 5.37 -7.30
CA GLY A 479 -0.64 5.35 -7.53
C GLY A 479 -0.21 6.51 -8.40
N PRO A 480 0.00 6.36 -9.76
CA PRO A 480 -0.31 5.23 -10.64
C PRO A 480 0.61 4.02 -10.53
N TRP A 481 1.80 4.20 -9.98
CA TRP A 481 2.85 3.18 -9.80
C TRP A 481 2.51 2.22 -8.66
N ALA A 482 1.36 1.57 -8.77
CA ALA A 482 0.83 0.54 -7.90
C ALA A 482 0.28 -0.59 -8.76
N ARG A 483 -0.46 -1.53 -8.21
CA ARG A 483 -1.11 -2.59 -8.98
C ARG A 483 -2.25 -3.23 -8.22
N ASP A 484 -3.20 -3.81 -8.96
CA ASP A 484 -4.13 -4.80 -8.46
C ASP A 484 -3.50 -6.20 -8.45
N GLY A 485 -4.01 -7.07 -7.59
CA GLY A 485 -3.60 -8.47 -7.45
C GLY A 485 -4.79 -9.40 -7.35
N TRP A 486 -4.55 -10.71 -7.40
CA TRP A 486 -5.58 -11.71 -7.22
C TRP A 486 -5.89 -11.92 -5.73
N GLY A 487 -7.07 -12.45 -5.41
CA GLY A 487 -7.58 -12.75 -4.09
C GLY A 487 -8.88 -12.01 -3.79
N LEU A 488 -9.37 -12.11 -2.56
CA LEU A 488 -10.58 -11.42 -2.12
C LEU A 488 -10.36 -9.91 -2.12
N ASP A 489 -11.15 -9.20 -2.90
CA ASP A 489 -11.27 -7.74 -2.87
C ASP A 489 -12.69 -7.36 -2.42
N SER A 490 -12.79 -6.79 -1.22
CA SER A 490 -14.08 -6.46 -0.62
C SER A 490 -14.88 -5.45 -1.44
N THR A 491 -14.22 -4.51 -2.13
CA THR A 491 -14.88 -3.51 -2.99
C THR A 491 -15.41 -4.17 -4.27
N ALA A 492 -14.61 -5.01 -4.90
CA ALA A 492 -15.06 -5.78 -6.07
C ALA A 492 -16.21 -6.73 -5.71
N GLN A 493 -16.14 -7.38 -4.54
CA GLN A 493 -17.22 -8.24 -4.04
C GLN A 493 -18.50 -7.45 -3.72
N TRP A 494 -18.35 -6.23 -3.16
CA TRP A 494 -19.48 -5.33 -2.96
C TRP A 494 -20.20 -5.09 -4.29
N PHE A 495 -19.49 -4.60 -5.30
CA PHE A 495 -20.09 -4.30 -6.60
C PHE A 495 -20.65 -5.55 -7.29
N ALA A 496 -19.92 -6.68 -7.24
CA ALA A 496 -20.40 -7.94 -7.79
C ALA A 496 -21.69 -8.43 -7.12
N ASN A 497 -21.80 -8.31 -5.80
CA ASN A 497 -23.01 -8.66 -5.07
C ASN A 497 -24.19 -7.72 -5.42
N ARG A 498 -23.94 -6.47 -5.80
CA ARG A 498 -24.97 -5.54 -6.31
C ARG A 498 -25.43 -5.87 -7.73
N GLY A 499 -24.71 -6.73 -8.44
CA GLY A 499 -25.04 -7.20 -9.78
C GLY A 499 -24.20 -6.62 -10.89
N TYR A 500 -23.08 -6.01 -10.56
CA TYR A 500 -22.18 -5.40 -11.52
C TYR A 500 -21.03 -6.35 -11.87
N ALA A 501 -20.63 -6.39 -13.13
CA ALA A 501 -19.29 -6.84 -13.49
C ALA A 501 -18.28 -5.79 -13.01
N VAL A 502 -17.14 -6.23 -12.46
CA VAL A 502 -16.10 -5.34 -11.99
C VAL A 502 -14.81 -5.63 -12.74
N LEU A 503 -14.29 -4.64 -13.45
CA LEU A 503 -13.05 -4.76 -14.20
C LEU A 503 -11.96 -3.91 -13.54
N GLN A 504 -10.87 -4.55 -13.12
CA GLN A 504 -9.68 -3.92 -12.56
C GLN A 504 -8.52 -4.13 -13.52
N VAL A 505 -7.93 -3.03 -13.98
CA VAL A 505 -6.92 -3.03 -15.04
C VAL A 505 -5.60 -2.56 -14.47
N ASN A 506 -4.56 -3.39 -14.56
CA ASN A 506 -3.22 -2.89 -14.42
C ASN A 506 -2.82 -2.22 -15.73
N TYR A 507 -3.13 -0.93 -15.84
CA TYR A 507 -2.78 -0.09 -16.97
C TYR A 507 -1.26 0.16 -17.00
N ARG A 508 -0.70 0.52 -18.14
CA ARG A 508 0.73 0.90 -18.22
C ARG A 508 1.06 1.96 -17.15
N ALA A 509 2.24 1.93 -16.57
CA ALA A 509 2.69 2.53 -15.33
C ALA A 509 2.39 1.71 -14.06
N SER A 510 1.59 0.65 -14.10
CA SER A 510 1.45 -0.23 -12.94
C SER A 510 2.77 -0.93 -12.64
N SER A 511 3.10 -1.02 -11.32
CA SER A 511 4.37 -1.59 -10.85
C SER A 511 4.34 -3.13 -10.80
N GLY A 512 5.52 -3.74 -10.79
CA GLY A 512 5.69 -5.18 -10.63
C GLY A 512 5.62 -5.98 -11.92
N PHE A 513 5.54 -5.34 -13.08
CA PHE A 513 5.50 -5.96 -14.41
C PHE A 513 6.72 -5.64 -15.28
N GLY A 514 7.82 -5.26 -14.66
CA GLY A 514 9.04 -4.82 -15.29
C GLY A 514 9.05 -3.31 -15.60
N LYS A 515 10.26 -2.77 -15.71
CA LYS A 515 10.50 -1.34 -15.94
C LYS A 515 9.94 -0.83 -17.26
N ARG A 516 9.98 -1.65 -18.33
CA ARG A 516 9.41 -1.27 -19.63
C ARG A 516 7.92 -0.98 -19.51
N PHE A 517 7.14 -1.87 -18.85
CA PHE A 517 5.71 -1.66 -18.62
C PHE A 517 5.44 -0.42 -17.77
N LEU A 518 6.26 -0.19 -16.74
CA LEU A 518 6.19 0.98 -15.87
C LEU A 518 6.39 2.27 -16.66
N HIS A 519 7.46 2.35 -17.46
CA HIS A 519 7.85 3.57 -18.19
C HIS A 519 7.04 3.83 -19.46
N LEU A 520 6.27 2.85 -19.96
CA LEU A 520 5.28 3.11 -21.01
C LEU A 520 4.20 4.11 -20.58
N GLY A 521 4.06 4.36 -19.26
CA GLY A 521 3.16 5.37 -18.71
C GLY A 521 3.75 6.75 -18.55
N ASP A 522 5.07 6.94 -18.75
CA ASP A 522 5.71 8.24 -18.53
C ASP A 522 5.22 9.28 -19.54
N GLY A 523 4.74 10.44 -19.05
CA GLY A 523 4.14 11.48 -19.85
C GLY A 523 2.77 11.12 -20.47
N GLN A 524 2.15 10.01 -20.07
CA GLN A 524 0.93 9.48 -20.67
C GLN A 524 -0.36 9.76 -19.87
N TRP A 525 -0.32 10.74 -19.00
CA TRP A 525 -1.50 11.15 -18.22
C TRP A 525 -2.55 11.85 -19.12
N GLY A 526 -3.81 11.88 -18.66
CA GLY A 526 -4.92 12.58 -19.32
C GLY A 526 -5.38 11.93 -20.61
N VAL A 527 -5.06 12.51 -21.74
CA VAL A 527 -5.39 11.99 -23.08
C VAL A 527 -4.37 10.95 -23.59
N GLY A 528 -3.44 10.53 -22.73
CA GLY A 528 -2.38 9.59 -23.08
C GLY A 528 -2.82 8.14 -23.04
N THR A 529 -1.85 7.26 -23.31
CA THR A 529 -2.09 5.83 -23.44
C THR A 529 -2.54 5.15 -22.15
N MET A 530 -2.22 5.72 -20.96
CA MET A 530 -2.74 5.19 -19.69
C MET A 530 -4.28 5.22 -19.64
N GLN A 531 -4.90 6.31 -20.12
CA GLN A 531 -6.38 6.40 -20.21
C GLN A 531 -6.92 5.55 -21.36
N HIS A 532 -6.13 5.36 -22.45
CA HIS A 532 -6.52 4.46 -23.54
C HIS A 532 -6.60 3.01 -23.07
N ASP A 533 -5.69 2.54 -22.21
CA ASP A 533 -5.72 1.19 -21.63
C ASP A 533 -7.05 0.93 -20.91
N LEU A 534 -7.52 1.92 -20.14
CA LEU A 534 -8.80 1.84 -19.44
C LEU A 534 -9.99 1.79 -20.41
N SER A 535 -9.98 2.63 -21.46
CA SER A 535 -11.01 2.66 -22.49
C SER A 535 -11.03 1.38 -23.31
N ASP A 536 -9.87 0.82 -23.63
CA ASP A 536 -9.74 -0.44 -24.38
C ASP A 536 -10.24 -1.63 -23.57
N ALA A 537 -9.99 -1.64 -22.26
CA ALA A 537 -10.51 -2.67 -21.37
C ALA A 537 -12.05 -2.63 -21.28
N VAL A 538 -12.66 -1.44 -21.23
CA VAL A 538 -14.11 -1.29 -21.30
C VAL A 538 -14.64 -1.77 -22.66
N ALA A 539 -14.00 -1.37 -23.76
CA ALA A 539 -14.38 -1.80 -25.10
C ALA A 539 -14.29 -3.33 -25.26
N TRP A 540 -13.26 -3.95 -24.68
CA TRP A 540 -13.14 -5.40 -24.63
C TRP A 540 -14.32 -6.04 -23.87
N ALA A 541 -14.68 -5.54 -22.68
CA ALA A 541 -15.78 -6.08 -21.90
C ALA A 541 -17.13 -5.97 -22.61
N ILE A 542 -17.37 -4.86 -23.34
CA ILE A 542 -18.56 -4.67 -24.18
C ILE A 542 -18.53 -5.61 -25.38
N GLY A 543 -17.40 -5.69 -26.09
CA GLY A 543 -17.22 -6.57 -27.26
C GLY A 543 -17.34 -8.05 -26.94
N ALA A 544 -16.91 -8.46 -25.74
CA ALA A 544 -17.10 -9.82 -25.22
C ALA A 544 -18.55 -10.13 -24.78
N GLY A 545 -19.47 -9.13 -24.82
CA GLY A 545 -20.85 -9.30 -24.35
C GLY A 545 -21.02 -9.41 -22.84
N ILE A 546 -19.98 -9.07 -22.07
CA ILE A 546 -19.99 -9.05 -20.61
C ILE A 546 -20.70 -7.80 -20.12
N ALA A 547 -20.32 -6.64 -20.67
CA ALA A 547 -20.79 -5.32 -20.24
C ALA A 547 -21.86 -4.75 -21.18
N ASP A 548 -22.85 -4.09 -20.58
CA ASP A 548 -23.80 -3.23 -21.27
C ASP A 548 -23.15 -1.85 -21.49
N LYS A 549 -23.01 -1.47 -22.76
CA LYS A 549 -22.36 -0.20 -23.14
C LYS A 549 -23.03 1.07 -22.58
N GLU A 550 -24.32 1.00 -22.25
CA GLU A 550 -25.09 2.15 -21.71
C GLU A 550 -24.95 2.25 -20.18
N ARG A 551 -24.36 1.20 -19.52
CA ARG A 551 -24.30 1.11 -18.06
C ARG A 551 -22.88 0.82 -17.58
N VAL A 552 -21.97 1.73 -17.89
CA VAL A 552 -20.56 1.69 -17.46
C VAL A 552 -20.29 2.84 -16.51
N ALA A 553 -19.83 2.54 -15.29
CA ALA A 553 -19.32 3.51 -14.34
C ALA A 553 -17.81 3.41 -14.22
N ILE A 554 -17.15 4.54 -13.90
CA ILE A 554 -15.75 4.57 -13.51
C ILE A 554 -15.62 4.96 -12.03
N TYR A 555 -14.83 4.19 -11.28
CA TYR A 555 -14.63 4.35 -9.84
C TYR A 555 -13.14 4.30 -9.51
N GLY A 556 -12.64 5.24 -8.70
CA GLY A 556 -11.27 5.16 -8.26
C GLY A 556 -10.91 6.18 -7.18
N GLY A 557 -9.76 5.93 -6.55
CA GLY A 557 -9.20 6.80 -5.52
C GLY A 557 -7.80 7.30 -5.88
N SER A 558 -7.45 8.52 -5.43
CA SER A 558 -6.14 9.13 -5.71
C SER A 558 -5.89 9.25 -7.22
N TYR A 559 -4.84 8.63 -7.77
CA TYR A 559 -4.70 8.56 -9.23
C TYR A 559 -5.93 7.93 -9.90
N GLY A 560 -6.56 6.90 -9.30
CA GLY A 560 -7.81 6.33 -9.81
C GLY A 560 -8.97 7.35 -9.85
N GLY A 561 -9.01 8.29 -8.89
CA GLY A 561 -9.91 9.45 -8.91
C GLY A 561 -9.58 10.42 -10.05
N TYR A 562 -8.30 10.71 -10.27
CA TYR A 562 -7.87 11.43 -11.45
C TYR A 562 -8.30 10.73 -12.75
N ALA A 563 -8.11 9.42 -12.85
CA ALA A 563 -8.50 8.63 -14.01
C ALA A 563 -10.04 8.64 -14.21
N CYS A 564 -10.81 8.67 -13.11
CA CYS A 564 -12.26 8.88 -13.16
C CYS A 564 -12.58 10.25 -13.80
N LEU A 565 -12.00 11.34 -13.28
CA LEU A 565 -12.20 12.68 -13.84
C LEU A 565 -11.72 12.78 -15.29
N ALA A 566 -10.58 12.16 -15.62
CA ALA A 566 -10.04 12.10 -16.99
C ALA A 566 -10.97 11.33 -17.94
N GLY A 567 -11.49 10.17 -17.49
CA GLY A 567 -12.47 9.39 -18.26
C GLY A 567 -13.72 10.20 -18.58
N LEU A 568 -14.28 10.89 -17.57
CA LEU A 568 -15.47 11.73 -17.76
C LEU A 568 -15.20 12.96 -18.64
N ALA A 569 -13.96 13.46 -18.67
CA ALA A 569 -13.58 14.64 -19.44
C ALA A 569 -13.19 14.32 -20.89
N PHE A 570 -12.45 13.23 -21.12
CA PHE A 570 -11.82 12.92 -22.41
C PHE A 570 -12.57 11.86 -23.21
N THR A 571 -13.38 11.01 -22.53
CA THR A 571 -14.25 10.00 -23.15
C THR A 571 -15.66 10.09 -22.54
N PRO A 572 -16.34 11.28 -22.62
CA PRO A 572 -17.58 11.54 -21.90
C PRO A 572 -18.77 10.70 -22.34
N GLU A 573 -18.65 9.99 -23.46
CA GLU A 573 -19.67 9.08 -23.97
C GLU A 573 -19.55 7.65 -23.44
N LEU A 574 -18.41 7.30 -22.81
CA LEU A 574 -18.11 5.95 -22.39
C LEU A 574 -18.71 5.58 -21.03
N TYR A 575 -18.94 6.59 -20.17
CA TYR A 575 -19.35 6.39 -18.78
C TYR A 575 -20.70 7.06 -18.51
N CYS A 576 -21.62 6.35 -17.86
CA CYS A 576 -22.89 6.90 -17.43
C CYS A 576 -22.82 7.60 -16.06
N CYS A 577 -21.79 7.32 -15.24
CA CYS A 577 -21.51 8.03 -13.98
C CYS A 577 -20.08 7.78 -13.51
N GLY A 578 -19.60 8.60 -12.55
CA GLY A 578 -18.27 8.47 -11.97
C GLY A 578 -18.26 8.61 -10.44
N VAL A 579 -17.27 7.97 -9.83
CA VAL A 579 -16.97 8.05 -8.38
C VAL A 579 -15.52 8.44 -8.22
N ASP A 580 -15.31 9.64 -7.71
CA ASP A 580 -13.98 10.22 -7.45
C ASP A 580 -13.70 10.28 -5.95
N ILE A 581 -12.65 9.64 -5.50
CA ILE A 581 -12.18 9.66 -4.12
C ILE A 581 -10.81 10.32 -4.10
N VAL A 582 -10.70 11.52 -3.53
CA VAL A 582 -9.45 12.29 -3.38
C VAL A 582 -8.62 12.40 -4.66
N GLY A 583 -9.30 12.52 -5.82
CA GLY A 583 -8.65 12.60 -7.12
C GLY A 583 -8.14 14.01 -7.44
N PRO A 584 -6.89 14.15 -7.91
CA PRO A 584 -6.41 15.45 -8.38
C PRO A 584 -7.10 15.85 -9.68
N SER A 585 -7.62 17.07 -9.73
CA SER A 585 -8.30 17.62 -10.91
C SER A 585 -7.39 18.50 -11.78
N HIS A 586 -6.24 18.96 -11.20
CA HIS A 586 -5.32 19.89 -11.86
C HIS A 586 -3.86 19.54 -11.53
N VAL A 587 -3.10 19.06 -12.52
CA VAL A 587 -1.79 18.45 -12.30
C VAL A 587 -0.74 19.43 -11.76
N ARG A 588 -0.76 20.71 -12.21
CA ARG A 588 0.18 21.72 -11.70
C ARG A 588 -0.05 22.02 -10.22
N THR A 589 -1.29 22.12 -9.77
CA THR A 589 -1.59 22.36 -8.35
C THR A 589 -1.24 21.14 -7.50
N LEU A 590 -1.46 19.93 -8.00
CA LEU A 590 -0.98 18.70 -7.36
C LEU A 590 0.55 18.75 -7.14
N LEU A 591 1.34 18.99 -8.19
CA LEU A 591 2.81 19.03 -8.10
C LEU A 591 3.31 20.16 -7.19
N GLY A 592 2.59 21.29 -7.17
CA GLY A 592 2.91 22.44 -6.33
C GLY A 592 2.58 22.28 -4.85
N THR A 593 1.78 21.27 -4.48
CA THR A 593 1.30 21.06 -3.12
C THR A 593 1.69 19.70 -2.50
N ILE A 594 2.63 18.99 -3.12
CA ILE A 594 3.16 17.73 -2.57
C ILE A 594 3.75 17.93 -1.18
N PRO A 595 3.65 16.93 -0.27
CA PRO A 595 4.21 17.04 1.06
C PRO A 595 5.73 17.28 1.05
N ALA A 596 6.25 17.96 2.06
CA ALA A 596 7.68 18.28 2.15
C ALA A 596 8.57 17.03 2.11
N TYR A 597 8.15 15.95 2.77
CA TYR A 597 8.88 14.67 2.78
C TYR A 597 8.91 13.94 1.41
N TRP A 598 8.17 14.44 0.39
CA TRP A 598 8.28 13.98 -1.00
C TRP A 598 9.27 14.80 -1.84
N ALA A 599 9.85 15.85 -1.28
CA ALA A 599 10.79 16.72 -2.01
C ALA A 599 11.92 15.95 -2.73
N PRO A 600 12.54 14.91 -2.15
CA PRO A 600 13.56 14.12 -2.87
C PRO A 600 13.00 13.42 -4.12
N MET A 601 11.72 13.06 -4.12
CA MET A 601 11.05 12.35 -5.23
C MET A 601 10.43 13.30 -6.27
N LYS A 602 10.44 14.61 -6.03
CA LYS A 602 9.76 15.59 -6.89
C LYS A 602 10.23 15.48 -8.34
N ARG A 603 11.53 15.29 -8.58
CA ARG A 603 12.09 15.17 -9.92
C ARG A 603 11.47 13.97 -10.67
N MET A 604 11.43 12.81 -10.04
CA MET A 604 10.82 11.62 -10.60
C MET A 604 9.33 11.83 -10.91
N LEU A 605 8.58 12.48 -10.02
CA LEU A 605 7.18 12.81 -10.26
C LEU A 605 6.99 13.70 -11.49
N VAL A 606 7.81 14.75 -11.60
CA VAL A 606 7.76 15.69 -12.75
C VAL A 606 8.10 14.98 -14.06
N ASP A 607 9.11 14.11 -14.07
CA ASP A 607 9.54 13.40 -15.28
C ASP A 607 8.49 12.37 -15.71
N ARG A 608 7.96 11.58 -14.78
CA ARG A 608 6.97 10.54 -15.08
C ARG A 608 5.59 11.09 -15.41
N ILE A 609 5.17 12.19 -14.81
CA ILE A 609 3.89 12.85 -15.14
C ILE A 609 4.01 13.71 -16.41
N GLY A 610 5.18 14.27 -16.60
CA GLY A 610 5.48 15.34 -17.51
C GLY A 610 5.61 16.69 -16.76
N ASN A 611 6.42 17.60 -17.28
CA ASN A 611 6.72 18.88 -16.64
C ASN A 611 5.54 19.87 -16.70
N ALA A 612 4.40 19.49 -16.11
CA ALA A 612 3.19 20.33 -16.08
C ALA A 612 3.36 21.64 -15.27
N GLU A 613 4.37 21.73 -14.40
CA GLU A 613 4.72 22.96 -13.70
C GLU A 613 5.31 24.01 -14.67
N GLY A 614 6.21 23.58 -15.56
CA GLY A 614 6.90 24.43 -16.53
C GLY A 614 6.19 24.55 -17.88
N ASP A 615 5.31 23.62 -18.23
CA ASP A 615 4.59 23.57 -19.51
C ASP A 615 3.09 23.77 -19.31
N ASP A 616 2.60 24.97 -19.63
CA ASP A 616 1.18 25.32 -19.51
C ASP A 616 0.31 24.56 -20.53
N ALA A 617 0.82 24.30 -21.73
CA ALA A 617 0.10 23.54 -22.75
C ALA A 617 -0.11 22.09 -22.33
N LEU A 618 0.94 21.46 -21.79
CA LEU A 618 0.85 20.12 -21.22
C LEU A 618 -0.13 20.09 -20.04
N ASN A 619 0.03 21.01 -19.07
CA ASN A 619 -0.86 21.09 -17.91
C ASN A 619 -2.33 21.20 -18.32
N ARG A 620 -2.65 22.08 -19.29
CA ARG A 620 -4.00 22.22 -19.82
C ARG A 620 -4.50 20.95 -20.49
N ARG A 621 -3.64 20.26 -21.22
CA ARG A 621 -3.98 19.04 -21.96
C ARG A 621 -4.31 17.88 -21.05
N ILE A 622 -3.61 17.73 -19.92
CA ILE A 622 -3.73 16.56 -19.03
C ILE A 622 -4.55 16.81 -17.76
N SER A 623 -4.94 18.06 -17.45
CA SER A 623 -5.72 18.37 -16.26
C SER A 623 -7.21 18.35 -16.55
N PRO A 624 -8.00 17.43 -15.95
CA PRO A 624 -9.45 17.32 -16.18
C PRO A 624 -10.21 18.61 -15.94
N LEU A 625 -9.75 19.46 -15.02
CA LEU A 625 -10.38 20.76 -14.71
C LEU A 625 -10.57 21.63 -15.94
N TYR A 626 -9.60 21.70 -16.86
CA TYR A 626 -9.73 22.49 -18.08
C TYR A 626 -10.72 21.91 -19.08
N HIS A 627 -11.10 20.65 -18.90
CA HIS A 627 -12.03 19.92 -19.77
C HIS A 627 -13.38 19.64 -19.08
N ALA A 628 -13.64 20.27 -17.93
CA ALA A 628 -14.91 20.12 -17.20
C ALA A 628 -16.14 20.42 -18.04
N ALA A 629 -16.01 21.32 -19.04
CA ALA A 629 -17.07 21.62 -19.99
C ALA A 629 -17.51 20.40 -20.84
N ALA A 630 -16.63 19.43 -21.08
CA ALA A 630 -16.96 18.21 -21.83
C ALA A 630 -17.67 17.15 -20.98
N MET A 631 -17.50 17.15 -19.68
CA MET A 631 -18.10 16.16 -18.76
C MET A 631 -19.63 16.23 -18.83
N ARG A 632 -20.29 15.07 -18.94
CA ARG A 632 -21.75 14.96 -19.07
C ARG A 632 -22.36 14.06 -17.99
N ALA A 633 -21.58 13.11 -17.51
CA ALA A 633 -22.08 12.10 -16.58
C ALA A 633 -22.11 12.63 -15.14
N PRO A 634 -23.11 12.25 -14.33
CA PRO A 634 -23.16 12.52 -12.90
C PRO A 634 -21.92 12.06 -12.17
N LEU A 635 -21.54 12.80 -11.12
CA LEU A 635 -20.32 12.54 -10.36
C LEU A 635 -20.57 12.61 -8.85
N ILE A 636 -19.98 11.68 -8.10
CA ILE A 636 -19.88 11.77 -6.65
C ILE A 636 -18.42 11.90 -6.26
N ILE A 637 -18.11 12.86 -5.38
CA ILE A 637 -16.76 13.21 -4.92
C ILE A 637 -16.67 12.99 -3.41
N ALA A 638 -15.59 12.37 -2.97
CA ALA A 638 -15.22 12.33 -1.55
C ALA A 638 -13.83 12.93 -1.32
N GLN A 639 -13.68 13.69 -0.22
CA GLN A 639 -12.43 14.33 0.15
C GLN A 639 -12.24 14.31 1.67
N GLY A 640 -11.04 13.95 2.13
CA GLY A 640 -10.60 14.18 3.50
C GLY A 640 -10.10 15.62 3.67
N ALA A 641 -10.54 16.29 4.73
CA ALA A 641 -10.18 17.69 4.96
C ALA A 641 -8.69 17.89 5.26
N ASN A 642 -8.05 16.87 5.84
CA ASN A 642 -6.65 16.90 6.28
C ASN A 642 -5.70 16.20 5.31
N ASP A 643 -6.13 15.88 4.08
CA ASP A 643 -5.32 15.19 3.09
C ASP A 643 -4.01 15.94 2.79
N PRO A 644 -2.83 15.37 3.15
CA PRO A 644 -1.55 16.02 2.89
C PRO A 644 -1.06 15.82 1.45
N ARG A 645 -1.57 14.82 0.71
CA ARG A 645 -1.09 14.40 -0.61
C ARG A 645 -1.85 15.05 -1.74
N VAL A 646 -3.19 14.99 -1.68
CA VAL A 646 -4.09 15.63 -2.63
C VAL A 646 -4.96 16.62 -1.87
N LYS A 647 -4.58 17.86 -1.92
CA LYS A 647 -5.25 18.90 -1.12
C LYS A 647 -6.72 19.04 -1.49
N ARG A 648 -7.56 19.34 -0.51
CA ARG A 648 -9.00 19.59 -0.67
C ARG A 648 -9.31 20.51 -1.86
N ALA A 649 -8.42 21.49 -2.13
CA ALA A 649 -8.56 22.40 -3.25
C ALA A 649 -8.74 21.70 -4.61
N GLU A 650 -8.20 20.47 -4.78
CA GLU A 650 -8.38 19.69 -6.00
C GLU A 650 -9.84 19.30 -6.23
N SER A 651 -10.53 18.86 -5.18
CA SER A 651 -11.96 18.55 -5.21
C SER A 651 -12.83 19.81 -5.29
N ASP A 652 -12.46 20.87 -4.55
CA ASP A 652 -13.20 22.15 -4.53
C ASP A 652 -13.27 22.80 -5.93
N GLN A 653 -12.13 22.82 -6.66
CA GLN A 653 -12.06 23.48 -7.98
C GLN A 653 -12.86 22.73 -9.07
N ILE A 654 -12.81 21.40 -9.12
CA ILE A 654 -13.57 20.63 -10.10
C ILE A 654 -15.07 20.66 -9.76
N TYR A 655 -15.42 20.56 -8.47
CA TYR A 655 -16.81 20.70 -8.03
C TYR A 655 -17.41 22.03 -8.47
N ASN A 656 -16.71 23.16 -8.23
CA ASN A 656 -17.19 24.50 -8.61
C ASN A 656 -17.38 24.62 -10.14
N ALA A 657 -16.45 24.08 -10.92
CA ALA A 657 -16.54 24.11 -12.39
C ALA A 657 -17.77 23.32 -12.88
N LEU A 658 -18.04 22.15 -12.32
CA LEU A 658 -19.16 21.30 -12.71
C LEU A 658 -20.50 21.83 -12.20
N LYS A 659 -20.57 22.35 -10.97
CA LYS A 659 -21.76 22.99 -10.41
C LYS A 659 -22.15 24.22 -11.22
N GLY A 660 -21.18 25.04 -11.63
CA GLY A 660 -21.40 26.19 -12.51
C GLY A 660 -21.99 25.83 -13.88
N LYS A 661 -21.75 24.60 -14.34
CA LYS A 661 -22.33 24.03 -15.56
C LYS A 661 -23.74 23.46 -15.36
N GLY A 662 -24.17 23.24 -14.11
CA GLY A 662 -25.44 22.61 -13.78
C GLY A 662 -25.41 21.08 -13.85
N LEU A 663 -24.22 20.45 -13.83
CA LEU A 663 -24.08 19.00 -13.78
C LEU A 663 -24.49 18.47 -12.40
N GLU A 664 -25.07 17.28 -12.33
CA GLU A 664 -25.35 16.57 -11.07
C GLU A 664 -24.03 16.14 -10.44
N VAL A 665 -23.61 16.84 -9.37
CA VAL A 665 -22.40 16.54 -8.61
C VAL A 665 -22.74 16.51 -7.12
N GLN A 666 -22.43 15.38 -6.47
CA GLN A 666 -22.48 15.25 -5.01
C GLN A 666 -21.07 15.37 -4.47
N TYR A 667 -20.86 16.22 -3.46
CA TYR A 667 -19.54 16.42 -2.86
C TYR A 667 -19.60 16.26 -1.35
N PHE A 668 -18.84 15.29 -0.83
CA PHE A 668 -18.78 14.95 0.58
C PHE A 668 -17.37 15.18 1.12
N LEU A 669 -17.25 16.07 2.11
CA LEU A 669 -16.04 16.35 2.86
C LEU A 669 -16.11 15.61 4.20
N TYR A 670 -15.04 14.93 4.57
CA TYR A 670 -14.86 14.26 5.86
C TYR A 670 -13.80 14.99 6.68
N GLU A 671 -14.24 15.68 7.76
CA GLU A 671 -13.44 16.68 8.47
C GLU A 671 -12.25 16.10 9.25
N ASP A 672 -12.33 14.84 9.64
CA ASP A 672 -11.29 14.12 10.40
C ASP A 672 -10.62 13.00 9.57
N GLU A 673 -10.66 13.12 8.24
CA GLU A 673 -9.99 12.20 7.33
C GLU A 673 -8.90 12.90 6.53
N GLY A 674 -7.87 12.09 6.17
CA GLY A 674 -6.76 12.47 5.30
C GLY A 674 -6.92 11.93 3.87
N HIS A 675 -5.84 11.29 3.36
CA HIS A 675 -5.84 10.71 2.01
C HIS A 675 -6.62 9.39 1.97
N GLY A 676 -7.95 9.44 2.06
CA GLY A 676 -8.93 8.33 2.06
C GLY A 676 -9.67 8.18 3.42
N PHE A 677 -10.28 7.02 3.74
CA PHE A 677 -11.15 6.81 4.91
C PHE A 677 -10.57 5.87 5.96
N ALA A 678 -10.31 6.35 7.13
CA ALA A 678 -9.83 5.61 8.26
C ALA A 678 -10.93 5.07 9.14
N ARG A 679 -11.79 5.99 9.50
CA ARG A 679 -12.83 5.68 10.45
C ARG A 679 -13.91 4.85 9.77
N PRO A 680 -14.29 3.68 10.32
CA PRO A 680 -15.35 2.87 9.75
C PRO A 680 -16.67 3.63 9.55
N PRO A 681 -17.11 4.54 10.47
CA PRO A 681 -18.34 5.33 10.25
C PRO A 681 -18.26 6.18 8.97
N ASN A 682 -17.14 6.85 8.71
CA ASN A 682 -16.95 7.67 7.51
C ASN A 682 -16.92 6.82 6.24
N ARG A 683 -16.18 5.69 6.28
CA ARG A 683 -16.10 4.75 5.17
C ARG A 683 -17.46 4.17 4.81
N LEU A 684 -18.20 3.67 5.79
CA LEU A 684 -19.51 3.06 5.58
C LEU A 684 -20.56 4.10 5.14
N ASP A 685 -20.51 5.34 5.66
CA ASP A 685 -21.35 6.43 5.20
C ASP A 685 -21.13 6.70 3.70
N PHE A 686 -19.86 6.88 3.29
CA PHE A 686 -19.58 7.14 1.87
C PHE A 686 -19.94 5.95 0.99
N CYS A 687 -19.60 4.73 1.39
CA CYS A 687 -19.96 3.53 0.62
C CYS A 687 -21.48 3.35 0.47
N SER A 688 -22.26 3.68 1.51
CA SER A 688 -23.73 3.67 1.41
C SER A 688 -24.25 4.69 0.41
N ARG A 689 -23.66 5.89 0.35
CA ARG A 689 -24.00 6.91 -0.66
C ARG A 689 -23.65 6.46 -2.07
N VAL A 690 -22.48 5.86 -2.26
CA VAL A 690 -22.05 5.29 -3.55
C VAL A 690 -22.95 4.13 -3.96
N ASP A 691 -23.38 3.26 -3.03
CA ASP A 691 -24.29 2.13 -3.30
C ASP A 691 -25.58 2.64 -3.96
N HIS A 692 -26.18 3.71 -3.40
CA HIS A 692 -27.39 4.32 -3.94
C HIS A 692 -27.13 5.10 -5.23
N PHE A 693 -26.01 5.81 -5.32
CA PHE A 693 -25.64 6.54 -6.51
C PHE A 693 -25.45 5.60 -7.71
N LEU A 694 -24.70 4.51 -7.54
CA LEU A 694 -24.52 3.52 -8.60
C LEU A 694 -25.84 2.82 -8.95
N ALA A 695 -26.66 2.45 -7.96
CA ALA A 695 -27.97 1.85 -8.23
C ALA A 695 -28.91 2.77 -9.04
N LYS A 696 -28.84 4.10 -8.81
CA LYS A 696 -29.58 5.09 -9.59
C LYS A 696 -29.16 5.13 -11.05
N HIS A 697 -27.87 5.01 -11.35
CA HIS A 697 -27.33 5.23 -12.70
C HIS A 697 -27.04 3.94 -13.48
N LEU A 698 -26.67 2.86 -12.79
CA LEU A 698 -26.40 1.54 -13.40
C LEU A 698 -27.58 0.57 -13.31
N GLY A 699 -28.55 0.87 -12.42
CA GLY A 699 -29.49 -0.14 -11.94
C GLY A 699 -28.80 -1.05 -10.91
N GLY A 700 -29.33 -2.25 -10.70
CA GLY A 700 -28.80 -3.19 -9.72
C GLY A 700 -29.50 -3.12 -8.36
N ARG A 701 -28.89 -3.73 -7.34
CA ARG A 701 -29.47 -3.82 -6.00
C ARG A 701 -28.75 -2.87 -5.04
N THR A 702 -29.43 -2.47 -3.99
CA THR A 702 -28.86 -1.68 -2.90
C THR A 702 -29.49 -2.07 -1.58
N GLU A 703 -28.80 -1.91 -0.46
CA GLU A 703 -29.40 -2.00 0.85
C GLU A 703 -30.02 -0.64 1.26
N PRO A 704 -30.88 -0.61 2.29
CA PRO A 704 -31.39 0.66 2.82
C PRO A 704 -30.23 1.59 3.21
N PRO A 705 -30.39 2.95 3.08
CA PRO A 705 -29.34 3.90 3.42
C PRO A 705 -28.85 3.71 4.87
N LEU A 706 -27.54 3.56 5.03
CA LEU A 706 -26.95 3.45 6.36
C LEU A 706 -26.95 4.83 7.03
N LYS A 707 -27.48 4.87 8.24
CA LYS A 707 -27.41 6.07 9.11
C LYS A 707 -26.27 5.86 10.09
N MET A 708 -25.09 6.30 9.70
CA MET A 708 -23.91 6.19 10.56
C MET A 708 -23.91 7.27 11.63
N GLN A 709 -23.73 6.86 12.88
CA GLN A 709 -23.39 7.76 13.97
C GLN A 709 -21.88 8.04 13.96
N ASP A 710 -21.47 9.15 14.53
CA ASP A 710 -20.07 9.56 14.66
C ASP A 710 -19.32 9.75 13.32
N THR A 711 -20.02 9.99 12.22
CA THR A 711 -19.39 10.43 10.98
C THR A 711 -19.08 11.93 11.01
N SER A 712 -17.95 12.32 10.42
CA SER A 712 -17.54 13.72 10.26
C SER A 712 -17.96 14.32 8.92
N VAL A 713 -18.89 13.68 8.21
CA VAL A 713 -19.29 14.07 6.86
C VAL A 713 -19.98 15.42 6.80
N VAL A 714 -19.57 16.24 5.84
CA VAL A 714 -20.25 17.47 5.43
C VAL A 714 -20.63 17.35 3.96
N ALA A 715 -21.92 17.43 3.66
CA ALA A 715 -22.45 17.40 2.29
C ALA A 715 -22.33 18.80 1.65
N LEU A 716 -21.16 19.11 1.09
CA LEU A 716 -20.86 20.45 0.55
C LEU A 716 -21.75 20.86 -0.63
N HIS A 717 -22.33 19.90 -1.35
CA HIS A 717 -23.27 20.18 -2.45
C HIS A 717 -24.62 20.74 -1.97
N GLU A 718 -24.93 20.62 -0.67
CA GLU A 718 -26.13 21.24 -0.05
C GLU A 718 -25.92 22.72 0.26
N TYR A 719 -24.66 23.20 0.28
CA TYR A 719 -24.36 24.61 0.48
C TYR A 719 -24.55 25.40 -0.83
N LYS A 720 -24.99 26.65 -0.70
CA LYS A 720 -25.17 27.57 -1.84
C LYS A 720 -23.84 27.86 -2.54
N SER A 721 -22.81 28.07 -1.75
CA SER A 721 -21.40 28.20 -2.17
C SER A 721 -20.50 27.44 -1.21
N LEU A 722 -19.31 27.01 -1.65
CA LEU A 722 -18.29 26.45 -0.75
C LEU A 722 -17.79 27.48 0.28
N ASP A 723 -17.89 28.78 -0.03
CA ASP A 723 -17.55 29.87 0.90
C ASP A 723 -18.53 29.98 2.09
N ASP A 724 -19.74 29.44 1.94
CA ASP A 724 -20.74 29.39 3.00
C ASP A 724 -20.40 28.33 4.08
N TYR A 725 -19.55 27.35 3.73
CA TYR A 725 -19.07 26.38 4.69
C TYR A 725 -17.95 26.97 5.55
N LYS A 726 -18.15 26.90 6.87
CA LYS A 726 -17.16 27.30 7.89
C LYS A 726 -16.76 26.08 8.68
N PRO A 727 -15.49 25.63 8.58
CA PRO A 727 -15.03 24.50 9.37
C PRO A 727 -15.16 24.77 10.88
N PRO A 728 -15.39 23.73 11.69
CA PRO A 728 -15.45 23.86 13.14
C PRO A 728 -14.19 24.54 13.69
N GLY A 729 -14.37 25.60 14.49
CA GLY A 729 -13.23 26.37 15.05
C GLY A 729 -12.77 27.58 14.21
N ALA A 730 -13.25 27.76 12.97
CA ALA A 730 -12.85 28.91 12.15
C ALA A 730 -13.21 30.26 12.79
N ALA A 731 -14.32 30.32 13.52
CA ALA A 731 -14.73 31.52 14.26
C ALA A 731 -13.79 31.86 15.43
N ALA A 732 -13.25 30.85 16.12
CA ALA A 732 -12.26 31.03 17.18
C ALA A 732 -10.89 31.49 16.61
N ALA A 733 -10.49 30.98 15.46
CA ALA A 733 -9.29 31.39 14.76
C ALA A 733 -9.38 32.84 14.26
N ALA A 734 -10.53 33.23 13.72
CA ALA A 734 -10.78 34.61 13.28
C ALA A 734 -10.80 35.62 14.44
N ALA A 735 -11.36 35.22 15.59
CA ALA A 735 -11.36 36.03 16.81
C ALA A 735 -9.93 36.20 17.40
N ALA A 736 -9.09 35.16 17.34
CA ALA A 736 -7.72 35.21 17.77
C ALA A 736 -6.83 36.07 16.83
N ALA A 737 -7.10 36.05 15.54
CA ALA A 737 -6.38 36.87 14.53
C ALA A 737 -6.80 38.34 14.57
N GLY A 738 -8.02 38.67 15.02
CA GLY A 738 -8.54 40.03 15.13
C GLY A 738 -8.04 40.82 16.36
N ALA A 739 -7.35 40.17 17.32
CA ALA A 739 -6.88 40.78 18.56
C ALA A 739 -5.39 41.24 18.52
N GLY A 740 -4.69 41.15 17.38
CA GLY A 740 -3.30 41.51 17.21
C GLY A 740 -3.08 42.58 16.13
N ASP A 741 -2.44 43.66 16.56
CA ASP A 741 -2.22 44.93 15.86
C ASP A 741 -1.36 44.79 14.59
N SER A 742 -1.61 45.72 13.67
CA SER A 742 -1.10 45.91 12.33
C SER A 742 0.41 45.85 12.08
N SER A 743 0.89 44.86 11.30
CA SER A 743 2.02 44.97 10.39
C SER A 743 1.91 43.94 9.25
N ALA A 744 2.04 44.35 8.03
CA ALA A 744 1.51 43.69 6.82
C ALA A 744 2.36 42.54 6.24
N GLU A 745 3.37 42.01 6.88
CA GLU A 745 4.21 40.90 6.37
C GLU A 745 4.19 39.63 7.20
N GLY A 746 3.67 39.68 8.43
CA GLY A 746 3.52 38.48 9.31
C GLY A 746 2.21 37.71 9.14
N GLY A 747 1.25 38.25 8.39
CA GLY A 747 -0.14 37.78 8.41
C GLY A 747 -0.39 36.40 7.79
N ARG A 748 0.42 35.96 6.83
CA ARG A 748 0.22 34.63 6.20
C ARG A 748 0.71 33.46 7.03
N ALA A 749 1.84 33.65 7.72
CA ALA A 749 2.36 32.58 8.61
C ALA A 749 1.53 32.43 9.90
N ALA A 750 1.00 33.55 10.43
CA ALA A 750 0.14 33.55 11.60
C ALA A 750 -1.26 32.96 11.32
N ALA A 751 -1.81 33.14 10.13
CA ALA A 751 -3.09 32.56 9.74
C ALA A 751 -3.02 31.04 9.60
N VAL A 752 -1.92 30.48 9.13
CA VAL A 752 -1.70 29.04 9.02
C VAL A 752 -1.47 28.43 10.42
N ALA A 753 -0.75 29.10 11.32
CA ALA A 753 -0.54 28.66 12.69
C ALA A 753 -1.82 28.76 13.53
N ALA A 754 -2.68 29.76 13.29
CA ALA A 754 -3.95 29.92 13.98
C ALA A 754 -5.00 28.89 13.54
N ALA A 755 -5.00 28.49 12.26
CA ALA A 755 -5.84 27.40 11.76
C ALA A 755 -5.46 26.05 12.38
N ALA A 756 -4.17 25.76 12.56
CA ALA A 756 -3.68 24.55 13.21
C ALA A 756 -4.04 24.52 14.71
N ALA A 757 -3.99 25.67 15.39
CA ALA A 757 -4.36 25.79 16.81
C ALA A 757 -5.87 25.67 17.06
N ALA A 758 -6.70 26.05 16.06
CA ALA A 758 -8.16 25.97 16.18
C ALA A 758 -8.67 24.53 16.00
N VAL A 759 -8.01 23.71 15.16
CA VAL A 759 -8.31 22.27 15.05
C VAL A 759 -7.98 21.55 16.35
N ALA A 760 -6.91 21.92 17.04
CA ALA A 760 -6.58 21.38 18.36
C ALA A 760 -7.57 21.83 19.46
N GLY A 761 -8.14 23.04 19.37
CA GLY A 761 -9.12 23.57 20.33
C GLY A 761 -10.52 22.95 20.22
N ALA A 762 -10.95 22.59 19.02
CA ALA A 762 -12.27 21.97 18.80
C ALA A 762 -12.36 20.55 19.38
N ALA A 763 -11.24 19.81 19.38
CA ALA A 763 -11.15 18.49 20.03
C ALA A 763 -11.34 18.55 21.56
N VAL A 764 -11.07 19.70 22.19
CA VAL A 764 -11.23 19.90 23.64
C VAL A 764 -12.67 20.30 24.01
N ALA A 765 -13.41 20.94 23.12
CA ALA A 765 -14.78 21.43 23.42
C ALA A 765 -15.85 20.33 23.37
N GLY A 766 -15.64 19.25 22.58
CA GLY A 766 -16.58 18.12 22.48
C GLY A 766 -16.64 17.21 23.72
N ALA A 767 -15.71 17.35 24.67
CA ALA A 767 -15.61 16.50 25.85
C ALA A 767 -16.36 17.08 27.11
N LYS A 768 -17.11 18.15 26.97
CA LYS A 768 -17.70 18.87 28.14
C LYS A 768 -19.22 18.77 28.30
N HIS A 769 -19.95 17.83 27.79
CA HIS A 769 -21.34 17.61 28.15
C HIS A 769 -21.63 16.14 28.50
N GLY A 770 -21.60 15.85 29.75
CA GLY A 770 -22.10 14.59 30.33
C GLY A 770 -21.65 14.30 31.74
N GLY A 771 -22.36 14.80 32.76
CA GLY A 771 -22.54 14.12 34.05
C GLY A 771 -21.64 14.48 35.23
N SER A 772 -22.22 15.03 36.18
CA SER A 772 -21.83 15.53 37.51
C SER A 772 -21.09 14.53 38.43
N SER A 773 -20.24 15.13 39.25
CA SER A 773 -19.79 14.78 40.64
C SER A 773 -18.74 13.71 40.86
N SER A 774 -17.59 14.09 41.25
CA SER A 774 -16.89 14.11 42.52
C SER A 774 -15.37 14.05 42.39
N SER A 775 -14.77 15.06 42.98
CA SER A 775 -13.42 15.25 43.54
C SER A 775 -12.33 14.19 43.30
N GLY A 776 -11.21 14.62 42.72
CA GLY A 776 -9.93 13.95 42.79
C GLY A 776 -8.91 14.50 41.84
N SER A 777 -7.98 15.26 42.31
CA SER A 777 -6.87 15.92 41.64
C SER A 777 -5.97 14.98 40.85
N GLY A 778 -5.55 15.39 39.67
CA GLY A 778 -4.41 14.76 38.95
C GLY A 778 -4.40 15.04 37.46
N ALA A 779 -3.38 15.75 37.00
CA ALA A 779 -3.19 16.37 35.74
C ALA A 779 -3.26 15.50 34.47
N MET A 780 -3.87 16.09 33.47
CA MET A 780 -3.65 16.09 32.02
C MET A 780 -3.06 14.88 31.31
N GLY A 781 -3.91 14.25 30.51
CA GLY A 781 -3.52 13.50 29.33
C GLY A 781 -4.38 13.90 28.15
N LEU A 782 -3.80 14.40 27.07
CA LEU A 782 -4.46 14.58 25.80
C LEU A 782 -3.92 13.53 24.82
N GLY A 783 -4.75 12.57 24.54
CA GLY A 783 -4.57 11.66 23.45
C GLY A 783 -5.39 12.09 22.25
N GLN A 784 -5.16 11.48 21.16
CA GLN A 784 -6.00 11.26 19.97
C GLN A 784 -5.29 11.60 18.67
N LYS A 785 -5.29 10.81 17.71
CA LYS A 785 -6.11 10.05 16.77
C LYS A 785 -5.35 9.92 15.48
N VAL A 786 -5.48 9.10 14.59
CA VAL A 786 -6.39 8.70 13.57
C VAL A 786 -5.75 8.00 12.38
N GLY A 787 -6.29 7.23 11.70
CA GLY A 787 -6.86 6.53 10.72
C GLY A 787 -6.28 6.18 9.40
N LEU A 788 -6.77 5.34 8.62
CA LEU A 788 -7.50 5.13 7.44
C LEU A 788 -7.21 3.94 6.58
N ALA A 789 -8.10 3.44 5.81
CA ALA A 789 -8.01 3.21 4.38
C ALA A 789 -9.26 2.64 3.75
N VAL A 790 -9.58 3.13 2.59
CA VAL A 790 -10.11 2.37 1.46
C VAL A 790 -8.91 2.01 0.60
N GLY A 791 -8.73 0.72 0.35
CA GLY A 791 -7.66 0.10 -0.35
C GLY A 791 -7.05 0.84 -1.53
N VAL A 792 -6.01 1.59 -1.30
CA VAL A 792 -5.06 2.02 -2.32
C VAL A 792 -3.69 1.55 -1.87
N PRO A 793 -3.01 0.69 -2.63
CA PRO A 793 -1.64 0.35 -2.30
C PRO A 793 -0.78 1.61 -2.45
N ALA A 794 -0.28 2.12 -1.34
CA ALA A 794 0.72 3.18 -1.32
C ALA A 794 2.09 2.63 -1.77
N ALA A 795 2.15 1.95 -2.92
CA ALA A 795 3.29 1.11 -3.23
C ALA A 795 4.44 1.83 -3.93
N VAL A 796 4.28 3.04 -4.44
CA VAL A 796 5.35 3.66 -5.25
C VAL A 796 5.74 5.07 -4.81
N LEU A 797 4.86 5.81 -4.18
CA LEU A 797 5.24 7.06 -3.53
C LEU A 797 5.86 6.85 -2.14
N ALA A 798 5.80 5.64 -1.65
CA ALA A 798 6.45 5.16 -0.45
C ALA A 798 7.81 4.48 -0.71
N GLY A 799 8.58 4.94 -1.69
CA GLY A 799 9.98 4.48 -1.82
C GLY A 799 10.75 4.62 -0.50
N ALA A 800 10.46 5.62 0.29
CA ALA A 800 10.96 5.76 1.65
C ALA A 800 10.07 5.09 2.72
N ALA A 801 8.74 5.20 2.65
CA ALA A 801 7.86 4.63 3.68
C ALA A 801 7.60 3.12 3.50
N VAL A 802 7.66 2.58 2.28
CA VAL A 802 7.54 1.13 2.03
C VAL A 802 8.78 0.37 2.46
N VAL A 803 9.96 0.99 2.42
CA VAL A 803 11.18 0.40 2.97
C VAL A 803 11.05 0.19 4.48
N VAL A 804 10.39 1.10 5.20
CA VAL A 804 10.13 0.95 6.64
C VAL A 804 9.27 -0.26 6.96
N VAL A 805 8.21 -0.48 6.17
CA VAL A 805 7.31 -1.63 6.38
C VAL A 805 7.88 -2.92 5.80
N ALA A 806 8.69 -2.85 4.73
CA ALA A 806 9.30 -4.03 4.14
C ALA A 806 10.48 -4.57 4.95
N VAL A 807 11.28 -3.71 5.57
CA VAL A 807 12.36 -4.14 6.48
C VAL A 807 11.79 -4.71 7.79
N LEU A 808 10.70 -4.14 8.31
CA LEU A 808 9.98 -4.72 9.43
C LEU A 808 9.25 -6.01 9.06
N ARG A 809 8.87 -6.20 7.78
CA ARG A 809 8.04 -7.34 7.41
C ARG A 809 8.81 -8.53 6.86
N GLY A 810 9.93 -8.35 6.13
CA GLY A 810 10.28 -9.42 5.20
C GLY A 810 9.07 -9.90 4.37
N LEU A 811 8.01 -9.06 4.31
CA LEU A 811 6.69 -9.38 3.76
C LEU A 811 6.21 -8.20 2.91
N SER A 812 5.69 -8.50 1.75
CA SER A 812 5.08 -7.55 0.81
C SER A 812 3.83 -6.88 1.43
N PRO A 813 3.55 -5.61 1.14
CA PRO A 813 2.30 -5.00 1.57
C PRO A 813 1.13 -5.63 0.81
N ARG A 814 0.44 -6.56 1.44
CA ARG A 814 -0.89 -6.98 1.02
C ARG A 814 -1.93 -6.37 1.94
N ARG A 815 -2.98 -5.89 1.33
CA ARG A 815 -4.20 -5.28 1.89
C ARG A 815 -4.86 -6.12 2.98
#